data_43a8efca0a0724bbe4b71b1ebe751ff2
#
_entry.id   43a8efca0a0724bbe4b71b1ebe751ff2
#
_cell.length_a   1.000
_cell.length_b   1.000
_cell.length_c   1.000
_cell.angle_alpha   90.00
_cell.angle_beta   90.00
_cell.angle_gamma   90.00
#
_symmetry.space_group_name_H-M   'P 1'
#
loop_
_entity.id
_entity.type
_entity.pdbx_description
1 polymer ?
#
loop_
_entity_poly.entity_id
_entity_poly.type
_entity_poly.pdbx_seq_one_letter_code
_entity_poly.pdbx_strand_id
1 'polypeptide(L)'
;PIIIRPAFTLGGTGGGIAYNVEEFETIAARGLDASPVSEVLIEQSVIGWKEYELEVMRDRNDNVVIICTIENFDPMGVHTGDSITVAPIQTLTDKEYQRMRDAAIAIIRAVGVETGGSNIQFAVNPDNGRMVVVEMNPRVSRSSALASKATGYPIAKMAAKLACGYTLDELPNFITSRRGPDGGWELHTSACFEPTIDYCVVKIPRWTFEKFPDADETLTTQMKSVGEAMAIGRTFKEALQKGIRSMEVKRFGLGLDRYDRWLNALNNSSSGQEISLPASARSEDADPNDRADKTLQGESLDNQWPIPAEKLRRKLAVPSQGRIYYIRYAMKMGMSQEDIYQLTRIDRWFLGQIRQLVDFEQELLQLRRWLQPPTPRTRPLETQPVPPEAAALLRKAKQLGYSDVQLATVSGLSPTELRQVRRKLNITPVYKLVDTCAAEFEAATPYYYSTYEAPFVDGASGNLLAQAEDEIRLTRKPKVIILGGGPNRIGQGIEFDYCCVHAAFAMDEIGFESVMVNSNPETVSTDYDTSDLLFFEPLTHEDALNVCQRLNGGPFKKGDAAPGVNWVKGVIVQFGGQTPLNLARGLKEAGVPILGTAVESIEAAGDREQFRELLQRLGLRQPENGIARNVSEAREIARRIGYPVLVRPSFVLGGRAMEIVSDEDQLNYYMTWAVEAGGTGAEAKTDSPILIDKFLDAATEVDVDCVADYDADGKGRAVIAGVMEHIEEAGIHSGDSACALPPHSLSPAIVEELKRQTRELARALRVRGLMNVQYAIKNGDIYVIEVNPRASRTVPFVSKATGVAWAKVAAKVMAGMSLDELHVRELPDPRHTSVKEAVFPFNKFPGVDVILGPEMRSTGEVMGIDSNFPVAFAKSQIAAGTFLPTKGTVFISVRSEDKQAVVPAARTLAECGFDIIATTGTCEVLQANGIQARHIAKLQEGRPNIKDFIKNGQVQLIINTPTKKGPQTDEGKIRALAVLYRIPMITTLTGAGAAAKAIAALHTSGWEVRPLQDYNLARGKQ
;
A
#
# COMPACT_ATOMS: atom_id res chain seq x y z
N PRO A 1 -26.80 -18.59 12.72
CA PRO A 1 -26.19 -18.13 11.47
C PRO A 1 -25.62 -19.30 10.66
N ILE A 2 -25.65 -19.16 9.35
CA ILE A 2 -25.15 -20.11 8.36
C ILE A 2 -24.10 -19.41 7.50
N ILE A 3 -23.00 -20.10 7.20
CA ILE A 3 -21.99 -19.61 6.28
C ILE A 3 -22.23 -20.20 4.89
N ILE A 4 -22.17 -19.37 3.86
CA ILE A 4 -22.29 -19.76 2.46
C ILE A 4 -20.93 -19.48 1.81
N ARG A 5 -20.31 -20.53 1.25
CA ARG A 5 -19.00 -20.42 0.58
C ARG A 5 -19.10 -20.95 -0.86
N PRO A 6 -18.92 -20.05 -1.85
CA PRO A 6 -18.86 -20.48 -3.24
C PRO A 6 -17.63 -21.33 -3.53
N ALA A 7 -17.81 -22.42 -4.29
CA ALA A 7 -16.71 -23.29 -4.70
C ALA A 7 -15.74 -22.54 -5.65
N PHE A 8 -14.43 -22.80 -5.50
CA PHE A 8 -13.35 -22.27 -6.36
C PHE A 8 -13.25 -20.74 -6.44
N THR A 9 -13.69 -20.01 -5.40
CA THR A 9 -13.49 -18.55 -5.31
C THR A 9 -12.33 -18.21 -4.37
N LEU A 10 -11.70 -17.03 -4.56
CA LEU A 10 -10.60 -16.53 -3.74
C LEU A 10 -11.05 -15.38 -2.83
N GLY A 11 -10.47 -15.30 -1.62
CA GLY A 11 -10.70 -14.18 -0.69
C GLY A 11 -12.15 -14.03 -0.24
N GLY A 12 -12.92 -15.10 -0.17
CA GLY A 12 -14.33 -15.10 0.26
C GLY A 12 -15.30 -14.46 -0.73
N THR A 13 -14.89 -14.28 -1.99
CA THR A 13 -15.72 -13.64 -3.04
C THR A 13 -17.05 -14.35 -3.22
N GLY A 14 -18.16 -13.61 -3.14
CA GLY A 14 -19.52 -14.13 -3.29
C GLY A 14 -20.09 -14.85 -2.04
N GLY A 15 -19.24 -15.17 -1.07
CA GLY A 15 -19.65 -15.78 0.19
C GLY A 15 -20.24 -14.77 1.17
N GLY A 16 -20.72 -15.29 2.31
CA GLY A 16 -21.25 -14.47 3.38
C GLY A 16 -21.89 -15.27 4.49
N ILE A 17 -22.36 -14.56 5.50
CA ILE A 17 -23.04 -15.12 6.66
C ILE A 17 -24.51 -14.68 6.60
N ALA A 18 -25.40 -15.65 6.66
CA ALA A 18 -26.84 -15.42 6.69
C ALA A 18 -27.38 -15.65 8.11
N TYR A 19 -28.11 -14.67 8.63
CA TYR A 19 -28.76 -14.72 9.93
C TYR A 19 -30.26 -15.03 9.84
N ASN A 20 -30.85 -14.88 8.65
CA ASN A 20 -32.25 -15.16 8.33
C ASN A 20 -32.40 -15.74 6.91
N VAL A 21 -33.60 -16.12 6.54
CA VAL A 21 -33.91 -16.79 5.25
C VAL A 21 -33.72 -15.84 4.07
N GLU A 22 -34.08 -14.55 4.20
CA GLU A 22 -33.95 -13.56 3.13
C GLU A 22 -32.49 -13.28 2.79
N GLU A 23 -31.65 -13.13 3.82
CA GLU A 23 -30.21 -13.03 3.63
C GLU A 23 -29.61 -14.30 3.01
N PHE A 24 -30.07 -15.48 3.44
CA PHE A 24 -29.64 -16.76 2.88
C PHE A 24 -29.92 -16.84 1.38
N GLU A 25 -31.15 -16.54 0.94
CA GLU A 25 -31.51 -16.57 -0.48
C GLU A 25 -30.66 -15.59 -1.30
N THR A 26 -30.45 -14.39 -0.79
CA THR A 26 -29.64 -13.33 -1.45
C THR A 26 -28.18 -13.74 -1.59
N ILE A 27 -27.58 -14.26 -0.51
CA ILE A 27 -26.16 -14.64 -0.48
C ILE A 27 -25.93 -15.93 -1.27
N ALA A 28 -26.85 -16.91 -1.19
CA ALA A 28 -26.74 -18.15 -1.94
C ALA A 28 -26.81 -17.89 -3.46
N ALA A 29 -27.77 -17.07 -3.91
CA ALA A 29 -27.85 -16.69 -5.33
C ALA A 29 -26.57 -16.01 -5.82
N ARG A 30 -26.06 -15.05 -5.06
CA ARG A 30 -24.79 -14.38 -5.37
C ARG A 30 -23.59 -15.35 -5.35
N GLY A 31 -23.61 -16.31 -4.44
CA GLY A 31 -22.56 -17.33 -4.33
C GLY A 31 -22.56 -18.29 -5.51
N LEU A 32 -23.70 -18.74 -5.95
CA LEU A 32 -23.85 -19.58 -7.15
C LEU A 32 -23.37 -18.86 -8.41
N ASP A 33 -23.68 -17.57 -8.55
CA ASP A 33 -23.21 -16.73 -9.67
C ASP A 33 -21.68 -16.50 -9.63
N ALA A 34 -21.10 -16.39 -8.44
CA ALA A 34 -19.67 -16.16 -8.26
C ALA A 34 -18.83 -17.41 -8.49
N SER A 35 -19.40 -18.59 -8.25
CA SER A 35 -18.71 -19.88 -8.41
C SER A 35 -18.59 -20.26 -9.90
N PRO A 36 -17.37 -20.56 -10.41
CA PRO A 36 -17.20 -21.00 -11.80
C PRO A 36 -17.87 -22.34 -12.13
N VAL A 37 -18.29 -23.10 -11.10
CA VAL A 37 -19.01 -24.37 -11.24
C VAL A 37 -20.46 -24.31 -10.72
N SER A 38 -20.92 -23.10 -10.35
CA SER A 38 -22.26 -22.85 -9.81
C SER A 38 -22.60 -23.71 -8.59
N GLU A 39 -21.65 -23.85 -7.67
CA GLU A 39 -21.81 -24.60 -6.43
C GLU A 39 -21.49 -23.73 -5.22
N VAL A 40 -22.23 -23.91 -4.14
CA VAL A 40 -21.98 -23.30 -2.83
C VAL A 40 -22.00 -24.36 -1.73
N LEU A 41 -21.07 -24.24 -0.80
CA LEU A 41 -21.05 -25.03 0.44
C LEU A 41 -21.81 -24.24 1.51
N ILE A 42 -22.71 -24.91 2.23
CA ILE A 42 -23.52 -24.35 3.31
C ILE A 42 -23.10 -25.02 4.62
N GLU A 43 -22.62 -24.20 5.56
CA GLU A 43 -22.01 -24.68 6.80
C GLU A 43 -22.63 -24.01 8.02
N GLN A 44 -22.61 -24.73 9.14
CA GLN A 44 -22.90 -24.15 10.45
C GLN A 44 -21.85 -23.09 10.78
N SER A 45 -22.27 -21.92 11.21
CA SER A 45 -21.35 -20.84 11.57
C SER A 45 -20.59 -21.17 12.87
N VAL A 46 -19.29 -20.88 12.83
CA VAL A 46 -18.41 -20.90 14.01
C VAL A 46 -17.95 -19.48 14.38
N ILE A 47 -18.79 -18.47 14.11
CA ILE A 47 -18.51 -17.08 14.48
C ILE A 47 -18.14 -16.98 15.96
N GLY A 48 -17.10 -16.19 16.25
CA GLY A 48 -16.63 -15.96 17.61
C GLY A 48 -15.70 -17.04 18.16
N TRP A 49 -15.43 -18.12 17.40
CA TRP A 49 -14.40 -19.08 17.74
C TRP A 49 -13.01 -18.51 17.45
N LYS A 50 -11.99 -19.02 18.13
CA LYS A 50 -10.59 -18.67 17.89
C LYS A 50 -10.13 -19.27 16.56
N GLU A 51 -9.30 -18.55 15.81
CA GLU A 51 -8.82 -18.96 14.49
C GLU A 51 -7.30 -19.13 14.49
N TYR A 52 -6.86 -20.27 13.91
CA TYR A 52 -5.45 -20.63 13.80
C TYR A 52 -5.12 -21.14 12.42
N GLU A 53 -3.87 -20.92 12.01
CA GLU A 53 -3.36 -21.39 10.73
C GLU A 53 -2.02 -22.12 10.94
N LEU A 54 -1.83 -23.19 10.19
CA LEU A 54 -0.54 -23.88 10.09
C LEU A 54 -0.05 -23.86 8.64
N GLU A 55 1.16 -23.38 8.44
CA GLU A 55 1.87 -23.52 7.17
C GLU A 55 2.64 -24.85 7.20
N VAL A 56 2.24 -25.77 6.34
CA VAL A 56 2.70 -27.16 6.34
C VAL A 56 3.28 -27.52 4.98
N MET A 57 4.40 -28.23 4.96
CA MET A 57 5.02 -28.74 3.73
C MET A 57 5.17 -30.25 3.80
N ARG A 58 4.90 -30.93 2.66
CA ARG A 58 5.05 -32.37 2.52
C ARG A 58 5.65 -32.73 1.17
N ASP A 59 6.52 -33.73 1.15
CA ASP A 59 7.11 -34.29 -0.07
C ASP A 59 6.56 -35.69 -0.40
N ARG A 60 7.01 -36.22 -1.53
CA ARG A 60 6.61 -37.57 -2.02
C ARG A 60 7.09 -38.73 -1.15
N ASN A 61 8.12 -38.54 -0.30
CA ASN A 61 8.64 -39.54 0.64
C ASN A 61 7.93 -39.49 2.00
N ASP A 62 6.86 -38.69 2.11
CA ASP A 62 6.08 -38.44 3.32
C ASP A 62 6.85 -37.70 4.43
N ASN A 63 7.91 -36.98 4.10
CA ASN A 63 8.47 -36.05 5.03
C ASN A 63 7.51 -34.85 5.21
N VAL A 64 7.17 -34.50 6.44
CA VAL A 64 6.23 -33.40 6.75
C VAL A 64 6.91 -32.43 7.72
N VAL A 65 6.80 -31.14 7.42
CA VAL A 65 7.35 -30.05 8.24
C VAL A 65 6.28 -29.01 8.51
N ILE A 66 6.09 -28.62 9.77
CA ILE A 66 5.29 -27.46 10.16
C ILE A 66 6.22 -26.24 10.17
N ILE A 67 6.07 -25.40 9.15
CA ILE A 67 6.99 -24.25 8.95
C ILE A 67 6.71 -23.13 9.96
N CYS A 68 5.42 -22.82 10.14
CA CYS A 68 5.00 -21.72 10.97
C CYS A 68 3.60 -21.94 11.53
N THR A 69 3.39 -21.48 12.74
CA THR A 69 2.09 -21.47 13.43
C THR A 69 1.62 -20.02 13.57
N ILE A 70 0.38 -19.77 13.21
CA ILE A 70 -0.21 -18.43 13.14
C ILE A 70 -1.53 -18.40 13.90
N GLU A 71 -1.75 -17.35 14.65
CA GLU A 71 -3.01 -17.08 15.37
C GLU A 71 -3.61 -15.76 14.91
N ASN A 72 -4.92 -15.75 14.66
CA ASN A 72 -5.66 -14.55 14.33
C ASN A 72 -6.12 -13.83 15.60
N PHE A 73 -5.88 -12.52 15.65
CA PHE A 73 -6.33 -11.65 16.74
C PHE A 73 -7.85 -11.48 16.76
N ASP A 74 -8.45 -11.34 15.57
CA ASP A 74 -9.89 -11.28 15.41
C ASP A 74 -10.45 -12.72 15.38
N PRO A 75 -11.61 -12.95 16.03
CA PRO A 75 -12.25 -14.26 16.00
C PRO A 75 -12.84 -14.56 14.61
N MET A 76 -13.20 -15.84 14.40
CA MET A 76 -13.93 -16.29 13.22
C MET A 76 -15.12 -15.38 12.89
N GLY A 77 -15.24 -15.03 11.60
CA GLY A 77 -16.20 -14.06 11.06
C GLY A 77 -15.54 -12.91 10.33
N VAL A 78 -14.25 -12.66 10.60
CA VAL A 78 -13.37 -11.76 9.85
C VAL A 78 -12.45 -12.60 8.99
N HIS A 79 -12.27 -12.24 7.71
CA HIS A 79 -11.33 -12.96 6.83
C HIS A 79 -9.90 -12.85 7.37
N THR A 80 -9.12 -13.94 7.32
CA THR A 80 -7.74 -13.99 7.86
C THR A 80 -6.84 -12.89 7.29
N GLY A 81 -7.02 -12.54 6.00
CA GLY A 81 -6.32 -11.43 5.35
C GLY A 81 -6.66 -10.05 5.92
N ASP A 82 -7.79 -9.90 6.62
CA ASP A 82 -8.24 -8.67 7.27
C ASP A 82 -8.04 -8.67 8.78
N SER A 83 -7.59 -9.78 9.36
CA SER A 83 -7.25 -9.89 10.78
C SER A 83 -5.80 -9.50 11.05
N ILE A 84 -5.53 -8.93 12.22
CA ILE A 84 -4.19 -8.88 12.79
C ILE A 84 -3.79 -10.33 13.09
N THR A 85 -2.60 -10.76 12.62
CA THR A 85 -2.12 -12.11 12.85
C THR A 85 -0.82 -12.12 13.62
N VAL A 86 -0.61 -13.16 14.43
CA VAL A 86 0.52 -13.29 15.35
C VAL A 86 1.18 -14.65 15.13
N ALA A 87 2.50 -14.65 15.03
CA ALA A 87 3.31 -15.87 15.00
C ALA A 87 4.41 -15.79 16.10
N PRO A 88 4.70 -16.89 16.80
CA PRO A 88 3.95 -18.14 16.84
C PRO A 88 2.60 -17.99 17.58
N ILE A 89 1.80 -19.04 17.58
CA ILE A 89 0.57 -19.14 18.38
C ILE A 89 0.84 -18.80 19.85
N GLN A 90 -0.02 -17.97 20.46
CA GLN A 90 0.16 -17.45 21.83
C GLN A 90 -0.82 -18.06 22.85
N THR A 91 -2.00 -18.51 22.41
CA THR A 91 -3.12 -18.83 23.32
C THR A 91 -3.52 -20.30 23.34
N LEU A 92 -2.76 -21.19 22.67
CA LEU A 92 -2.90 -22.64 22.82
C LEU A 92 -1.93 -23.18 23.87
N THR A 93 -2.38 -24.18 24.61
CA THR A 93 -1.47 -25.04 25.37
C THR A 93 -0.69 -25.96 24.44
N ASP A 94 0.46 -26.47 24.86
CA ASP A 94 1.24 -27.42 24.08
C ASP A 94 0.41 -28.64 23.66
N LYS A 95 -0.42 -29.17 24.55
CA LYS A 95 -1.29 -30.29 24.28
C LYS A 95 -2.34 -30.03 23.20
N GLU A 96 -2.91 -28.83 23.16
CA GLU A 96 -3.84 -28.40 22.10
C GLU A 96 -3.10 -28.21 20.79
N TYR A 97 -1.93 -27.60 20.83
CA TYR A 97 -1.07 -27.45 19.67
C TYR A 97 -0.66 -28.80 19.05
N GLN A 98 -0.22 -29.78 19.85
CA GLN A 98 0.13 -31.10 19.34
C GLN A 98 -1.06 -31.79 18.65
N ARG A 99 -2.27 -31.66 19.18
CA ARG A 99 -3.47 -32.19 18.51
C ARG A 99 -3.74 -31.53 17.18
N MET A 100 -3.52 -30.21 17.10
CA MET A 100 -3.67 -29.43 15.86
C MET A 100 -2.62 -29.85 14.84
N ARG A 101 -1.37 -30.02 15.27
CA ARG A 101 -0.25 -30.53 14.47
C ARG A 101 -0.56 -31.90 13.90
N ASP A 102 -1.00 -32.86 14.72
CA ASP A 102 -1.37 -34.23 14.29
C ASP A 102 -2.50 -34.20 13.27
N ALA A 103 -3.51 -33.35 13.49
CA ALA A 103 -4.61 -33.14 12.53
C ALA A 103 -4.09 -32.57 11.20
N ALA A 104 -3.20 -31.57 11.22
CA ALA A 104 -2.64 -31.00 10.02
C ALA A 104 -1.84 -32.02 9.20
N ILE A 105 -1.03 -32.85 9.85
CA ILE A 105 -0.29 -33.93 9.20
C ILE A 105 -1.24 -34.97 8.59
N ALA A 106 -2.30 -35.35 9.30
CA ALA A 106 -3.31 -36.26 8.78
C ALA A 106 -4.05 -35.69 7.57
N ILE A 107 -4.40 -34.38 7.61
CA ILE A 107 -5.10 -33.67 6.53
C ILE A 107 -4.25 -33.61 5.27
N ILE A 108 -2.98 -33.15 5.36
CA ILE A 108 -2.12 -33.00 4.17
C ILE A 108 -1.88 -34.36 3.49
N ARG A 109 -1.80 -35.46 4.27
CA ARG A 109 -1.72 -36.83 3.76
C ARG A 109 -3.02 -37.24 3.07
N ALA A 110 -4.18 -36.98 3.70
CA ALA A 110 -5.49 -37.35 3.15
C ALA A 110 -5.83 -36.65 1.87
N VAL A 111 -5.47 -35.37 1.76
CA VAL A 111 -5.64 -34.55 0.53
C VAL A 111 -4.65 -35.00 -0.56
N GLY A 112 -3.52 -35.59 -0.21
CA GLY A 112 -2.52 -36.14 -1.15
C GLY A 112 -1.58 -35.04 -1.68
N VAL A 113 -1.34 -33.97 -0.92
CA VAL A 113 -0.29 -33.00 -1.27
C VAL A 113 1.07 -33.67 -1.02
N GLU A 114 1.87 -33.80 -2.07
CA GLU A 114 3.19 -34.45 -2.04
C GLU A 114 4.29 -33.66 -2.73
N THR A 115 3.98 -32.42 -3.18
CA THR A 115 4.93 -31.60 -3.92
C THR A 115 4.92 -30.14 -3.47
N GLY A 116 4.66 -29.87 -2.20
CA GLY A 116 4.72 -28.47 -1.79
C GLY A 116 4.06 -28.14 -0.46
N GLY A 117 3.84 -26.82 -0.30
CA GLY A 117 3.25 -26.22 0.89
C GLY A 117 1.73 -26.11 0.83
N SER A 118 1.14 -26.07 2.01
CA SER A 118 -0.29 -25.87 2.23
C SER A 118 -0.52 -25.01 3.45
N ASN A 119 -1.58 -24.23 3.41
CA ASN A 119 -2.12 -23.53 4.57
C ASN A 119 -3.35 -24.26 5.06
N ILE A 120 -3.39 -24.62 6.34
CA ILE A 120 -4.51 -25.32 6.97
C ILE A 120 -5.07 -24.43 8.07
N GLN A 121 -6.37 -24.13 7.99
CA GLN A 121 -7.07 -23.27 8.93
C GLN A 121 -7.95 -24.07 9.88
N PHE A 122 -7.85 -23.72 11.16
CA PHE A 122 -8.58 -24.34 12.25
C PHE A 122 -9.38 -23.32 13.04
N ALA A 123 -10.58 -23.70 13.46
CA ALA A 123 -11.35 -22.96 14.45
C ALA A 123 -11.42 -23.75 15.75
N VAL A 124 -11.19 -23.07 16.89
CA VAL A 124 -11.24 -23.67 18.23
C VAL A 124 -12.28 -22.95 19.08
N ASN A 125 -13.24 -23.71 19.60
CA ASN A 125 -14.27 -23.16 20.49
C ASN A 125 -13.62 -22.69 21.80
N PRO A 126 -13.73 -21.39 22.18
CA PRO A 126 -13.09 -20.86 23.37
C PRO A 126 -13.67 -21.41 24.70
N ASP A 127 -14.89 -21.98 24.67
CA ASP A 127 -15.57 -22.44 25.89
C ASP A 127 -15.25 -23.89 26.23
N ASN A 128 -14.99 -24.75 25.23
CA ASN A 128 -14.82 -26.20 25.45
C ASN A 128 -13.64 -26.83 24.71
N GLY A 129 -12.87 -26.05 23.96
CA GLY A 129 -11.68 -26.53 23.24
C GLY A 129 -11.99 -27.44 22.03
N ARG A 130 -13.26 -27.53 21.57
CA ARG A 130 -13.62 -28.28 20.35
C ARG A 130 -12.93 -27.62 19.15
N MET A 131 -12.14 -28.42 18.43
CA MET A 131 -11.44 -28.00 17.22
C MET A 131 -12.17 -28.50 15.98
N VAL A 132 -12.27 -27.66 14.95
CA VAL A 132 -12.76 -28.01 13.62
C VAL A 132 -11.80 -27.49 12.56
N VAL A 133 -11.71 -28.18 11.43
CA VAL A 133 -10.99 -27.73 10.26
C VAL A 133 -11.93 -26.83 9.46
N VAL A 134 -11.45 -25.64 9.13
CA VAL A 134 -12.21 -24.66 8.33
C VAL A 134 -11.96 -24.90 6.85
N GLU A 135 -10.69 -24.88 6.46
CA GLU A 135 -10.28 -25.14 5.07
C GLU A 135 -8.81 -25.56 5.01
N MET A 136 -8.45 -26.15 3.88
CA MET A 136 -7.07 -26.37 3.49
C MET A 136 -6.83 -25.79 2.11
N ASN A 137 -5.78 -25.00 1.98
CA ASN A 137 -5.33 -24.44 0.73
C ASN A 137 -4.09 -25.20 0.24
N PRO A 138 -4.20 -26.16 -0.72
CA PRO A 138 -3.08 -26.97 -1.20
C PRO A 138 -2.20 -26.19 -2.19
N ARG A 139 -1.79 -25.03 -1.80
CA ARG A 139 -1.00 -24.04 -2.55
C ARG A 139 -0.32 -23.08 -1.60
N VAL A 140 0.68 -22.34 -2.09
CA VAL A 140 1.18 -21.16 -1.37
C VAL A 140 0.09 -20.11 -1.23
N SER A 141 0.06 -19.43 -0.10
CA SER A 141 -0.92 -18.41 0.27
C SER A 141 -0.23 -17.09 0.67
N ARG A 142 -1.00 -16.05 1.02
CA ARG A 142 -0.42 -14.82 1.59
C ARG A 142 0.29 -15.10 2.92
N SER A 143 -0.28 -15.94 3.74
CA SER A 143 0.35 -16.38 5.00
C SER A 143 1.66 -17.14 4.78
N SER A 144 1.85 -17.82 3.65
CA SER A 144 3.14 -18.43 3.30
C SER A 144 4.24 -17.39 3.10
N ALA A 145 3.93 -16.21 2.55
CA ALA A 145 4.89 -15.10 2.45
C ALA A 145 5.28 -14.59 3.84
N LEU A 146 4.31 -14.35 4.71
CA LEU A 146 4.53 -13.99 6.12
C LEU A 146 5.40 -15.07 6.82
N ALA A 147 5.00 -16.32 6.72
CA ALA A 147 5.69 -17.45 7.37
C ALA A 147 7.14 -17.57 6.91
N SER A 148 7.40 -17.42 5.60
CA SER A 148 8.77 -17.43 5.06
C SER A 148 9.65 -16.35 5.64
N LYS A 149 9.12 -15.12 5.80
CA LYS A 149 9.87 -14.00 6.38
C LYS A 149 9.99 -14.11 7.91
N ALA A 150 8.93 -14.61 8.55
CA ALA A 150 8.90 -14.81 10.01
C ALA A 150 9.88 -15.90 10.46
N THR A 151 10.14 -16.90 9.63
CA THR A 151 10.99 -18.05 9.99
C THR A 151 12.34 -18.09 9.27
N GLY A 152 12.49 -17.34 8.17
CA GLY A 152 13.63 -17.47 7.26
C GLY A 152 13.54 -18.69 6.33
N TYR A 153 12.50 -19.54 6.44
CA TYR A 153 12.33 -20.74 5.63
C TYR A 153 11.70 -20.39 4.26
N PRO A 154 12.38 -20.62 3.12
CA PRO A 154 11.94 -20.14 1.81
C PRO A 154 10.87 -21.08 1.21
N ILE A 155 9.61 -21.01 1.70
CA ILE A 155 8.50 -21.91 1.36
C ILE A 155 8.32 -22.06 -0.15
N ALA A 156 8.24 -20.94 -0.90
CA ALA A 156 7.97 -21.00 -2.33
C ALA A 156 9.10 -21.68 -3.11
N LYS A 157 10.36 -21.41 -2.74
CA LYS A 157 11.53 -22.05 -3.36
C LYS A 157 11.55 -23.56 -3.08
N MET A 158 11.27 -23.96 -1.83
CA MET A 158 11.18 -25.37 -1.48
C MET A 158 10.03 -26.05 -2.24
N ALA A 159 8.84 -25.46 -2.25
CA ALA A 159 7.68 -25.97 -2.98
C ALA A 159 7.99 -26.18 -4.49
N ALA A 160 8.67 -25.21 -5.11
CA ALA A 160 9.08 -25.35 -6.52
C ALA A 160 10.04 -26.52 -6.75
N LYS A 161 11.01 -26.72 -5.86
CA LYS A 161 11.96 -27.87 -5.95
C LYS A 161 11.26 -29.20 -5.71
N LEU A 162 10.35 -29.29 -4.75
CA LEU A 162 9.55 -30.49 -4.52
C LEU A 162 8.69 -30.83 -5.76
N ALA A 163 8.11 -29.83 -6.42
CA ALA A 163 7.38 -30.00 -7.67
C ALA A 163 8.27 -30.53 -8.83
N CYS A 164 9.57 -30.24 -8.80
CA CYS A 164 10.56 -30.81 -9.73
C CYS A 164 11.04 -32.21 -9.35
N GLY A 165 10.54 -32.78 -8.23
CA GLY A 165 10.82 -34.17 -7.83
C GLY A 165 11.88 -34.36 -6.76
N TYR A 166 12.44 -33.28 -6.19
CA TYR A 166 13.28 -33.37 -4.98
C TYR A 166 12.45 -33.74 -3.75
N THR A 167 13.12 -34.19 -2.69
CA THR A 167 12.52 -34.45 -1.38
C THR A 167 13.12 -33.52 -0.33
N LEU A 168 12.44 -33.33 0.81
CA LEU A 168 12.86 -32.41 1.85
C LEU A 168 14.20 -32.82 2.50
N ASP A 169 14.48 -34.09 2.57
CA ASP A 169 15.75 -34.63 3.07
C ASP A 169 16.93 -34.44 2.09
N GLU A 170 16.65 -34.32 0.78
CA GLU A 170 17.63 -33.98 -0.26
C GLU A 170 17.95 -32.49 -0.34
N LEU A 171 17.02 -31.63 0.08
CA LEU A 171 17.17 -30.19 -0.01
C LEU A 171 17.89 -29.61 1.22
N PRO A 172 18.83 -28.67 1.01
CA PRO A 172 19.44 -27.95 2.11
C PRO A 172 18.48 -27.03 2.82
N ASN A 173 18.60 -26.94 4.14
CA ASN A 173 17.94 -25.90 4.91
C ASN A 173 18.77 -24.62 4.83
N PHE A 174 18.24 -23.59 4.15
CA PHE A 174 18.94 -22.32 3.96
C PHE A 174 19.08 -21.50 5.25
N ILE A 175 18.31 -21.80 6.28
CA ILE A 175 18.45 -21.13 7.58
C ILE A 175 19.76 -21.56 8.25
N THR A 176 20.14 -22.83 8.13
CA THR A 176 21.33 -23.41 8.77
C THR A 176 22.55 -23.51 7.85
N SER A 177 22.50 -22.93 6.67
CA SER A 177 23.56 -23.00 5.67
C SER A 177 24.39 -21.72 5.67
N ARG A 178 25.71 -21.89 5.52
CA ARG A 178 26.67 -20.77 5.38
C ARG A 178 27.31 -20.78 4.00
N ARG A 179 27.73 -19.60 3.55
CA ARG A 179 28.63 -19.50 2.40
C ARG A 179 30.05 -19.86 2.83
N GLY A 180 30.61 -20.91 2.26
CA GLY A 180 32.00 -21.29 2.43
C GLY A 180 32.95 -20.27 1.77
N PRO A 181 34.24 -20.34 2.08
CA PRO A 181 35.27 -19.45 1.52
C PRO A 181 35.39 -19.52 0.00
N ASP A 182 34.98 -20.61 -0.61
CA ASP A 182 34.96 -20.88 -2.06
C ASP A 182 33.67 -20.37 -2.75
N GLY A 183 32.75 -19.74 -2.01
CA GLY A 183 31.45 -19.27 -2.51
C GLY A 183 30.37 -20.36 -2.57
N GLY A 184 30.69 -21.62 -2.21
CA GLY A 184 29.74 -22.73 -2.05
C GLY A 184 28.91 -22.58 -0.78
N TRP A 185 27.82 -23.37 -0.68
CA TRP A 185 27.01 -23.45 0.52
C TRP A 185 27.47 -24.65 1.38
N GLU A 186 27.85 -24.39 2.61
CA GLU A 186 28.05 -25.42 3.62
C GLU A 186 26.71 -25.77 4.25
N LEU A 187 26.29 -27.01 4.05
CA LEU A 187 25.02 -27.56 4.53
C LEU A 187 25.19 -28.09 5.96
N HIS A 188 24.34 -27.66 6.88
CA HIS A 188 24.28 -28.21 8.24
C HIS A 188 23.11 -29.19 8.42
N THR A 189 21.91 -28.82 7.90
CA THR A 189 20.73 -29.67 8.01
C THR A 189 19.98 -29.74 6.68
N SER A 190 19.07 -30.72 6.57
CA SER A 190 18.12 -30.77 5.46
C SER A 190 16.90 -29.87 5.71
N ALA A 191 16.09 -29.67 4.68
CA ALA A 191 14.85 -28.91 4.76
C ALA A 191 13.78 -29.55 5.66
N CYS A 192 14.05 -30.75 6.21
CA CYS A 192 13.21 -31.37 7.23
C CYS A 192 13.36 -30.76 8.62
N PHE A 193 14.37 -29.92 8.85
CA PHE A 193 14.53 -29.21 10.12
C PHE A 193 13.43 -28.17 10.31
N GLU A 194 12.64 -28.33 11.36
CA GLU A 194 11.44 -27.55 11.62
C GLU A 194 11.82 -26.25 12.36
N PRO A 195 11.42 -25.05 11.84
CA PRO A 195 11.74 -23.78 12.47
C PRO A 195 11.12 -23.61 13.85
N THR A 196 11.88 -23.02 14.78
CA THR A 196 11.44 -22.69 16.14
C THR A 196 11.58 -21.19 16.38
N ILE A 197 10.48 -20.49 16.65
CA ILE A 197 10.44 -19.04 16.86
C ILE A 197 10.50 -18.71 18.35
N ASP A 198 11.45 -17.89 18.80
CA ASP A 198 11.60 -17.38 20.16
C ASP A 198 11.33 -15.88 20.33
N TYR A 199 10.81 -15.24 19.29
CA TYR A 199 10.35 -13.85 19.21
C TYR A 199 8.87 -13.80 18.82
N CYS A 200 8.30 -12.61 18.70
CA CYS A 200 6.92 -12.43 18.29
C CYS A 200 6.84 -11.64 17.00
N VAL A 201 6.10 -12.16 16.04
CA VAL A 201 5.81 -11.52 14.77
C VAL A 201 4.35 -11.08 14.76
N VAL A 202 4.07 -9.83 14.41
CA VAL A 202 2.73 -9.29 14.24
C VAL A 202 2.57 -8.77 12.82
N LYS A 203 1.54 -9.24 12.12
CA LYS A 203 1.11 -8.73 10.82
C LYS A 203 -0.15 -7.90 11.02
N ILE A 204 -0.20 -6.71 10.42
CA ILE A 204 -1.38 -5.84 10.42
C ILE A 204 -1.81 -5.58 8.98
N PRO A 205 -3.07 -5.84 8.61
CA PRO A 205 -3.60 -5.54 7.27
C PRO A 205 -3.64 -4.04 6.99
N ARG A 206 -3.46 -3.67 5.73
CA ARG A 206 -3.61 -2.28 5.24
C ARG A 206 -4.85 -2.17 4.38
N TRP A 207 -5.80 -1.36 4.82
CA TRP A 207 -7.00 -1.00 4.07
C TRP A 207 -6.84 0.36 3.42
N THR A 208 -7.76 0.70 2.50
CA THR A 208 -7.77 1.97 1.77
C THR A 208 -9.19 2.54 1.69
N PHE A 209 -9.98 2.38 2.74
CA PHE A 209 -11.33 2.93 2.82
C PHE A 209 -11.36 4.46 2.66
N GLU A 210 -10.25 5.12 2.99
CA GLU A 210 -10.08 6.56 2.75
C GLU A 210 -10.18 6.95 1.26
N LYS A 211 -10.02 6.00 0.35
CA LYS A 211 -10.19 6.17 -1.11
C LYS A 211 -11.62 5.85 -1.57
N PHE A 212 -12.39 5.21 -0.75
CA PHE A 212 -13.76 4.77 -1.02
C PHE A 212 -14.69 5.16 0.13
N PRO A 213 -15.00 6.47 0.29
CA PRO A 213 -15.76 6.96 1.43
C PRO A 213 -17.20 6.39 1.52
N ASP A 214 -17.76 5.92 0.42
CA ASP A 214 -19.08 5.29 0.37
C ASP A 214 -19.05 3.77 0.66
N ALA A 215 -17.84 3.16 0.81
CA ALA A 215 -17.74 1.75 1.10
C ALA A 215 -18.09 1.42 2.55
N ASP A 216 -18.70 0.24 2.75
CA ASP A 216 -18.91 -0.33 4.08
C ASP A 216 -17.58 -0.80 4.67
N GLU A 217 -17.19 -0.25 5.83
CA GLU A 217 -15.95 -0.59 6.53
C GLU A 217 -16.05 -1.88 7.37
N THR A 218 -17.23 -2.49 7.48
CA THR A 218 -17.42 -3.71 8.25
C THR A 218 -16.56 -4.84 7.68
N LEU A 219 -15.67 -5.39 8.49
CA LEU A 219 -14.86 -6.54 8.12
C LEU A 219 -15.72 -7.81 8.23
N THR A 220 -15.67 -8.63 7.19
CA THR A 220 -16.49 -9.82 7.04
C THR A 220 -15.63 -11.00 6.57
N THR A 221 -16.25 -12.08 6.15
CA THR A 221 -15.57 -13.22 5.51
C THR A 221 -15.01 -12.91 4.12
N GLN A 222 -15.33 -11.76 3.53
CA GLN A 222 -14.75 -11.27 2.29
C GLN A 222 -13.57 -10.33 2.59
N MET A 223 -12.41 -10.60 2.02
CA MET A 223 -11.21 -9.81 2.21
C MET A 223 -11.30 -8.41 1.57
N LYS A 224 -11.07 -7.36 2.35
CA LYS A 224 -11.08 -5.95 1.92
C LYS A 224 -9.70 -5.28 1.93
N SER A 225 -8.72 -5.85 2.63
CA SER A 225 -7.35 -5.33 2.66
C SER A 225 -6.68 -5.39 1.29
N VAL A 226 -5.76 -4.46 1.05
CA VAL A 226 -4.98 -4.34 -0.20
C VAL A 226 -3.49 -4.56 0.01
N GLY A 227 -3.03 -4.57 1.25
CA GLY A 227 -1.66 -4.82 1.63
C GLY A 227 -1.55 -5.16 3.12
N GLU A 228 -0.33 -5.34 3.59
CA GLU A 228 -0.05 -5.66 4.98
C GLU A 228 1.35 -5.19 5.39
N ALA A 229 1.55 -4.98 6.68
CA ALA A 229 2.84 -4.76 7.28
C ALA A 229 3.14 -5.85 8.32
N MET A 230 4.40 -6.24 8.41
CA MET A 230 4.93 -7.17 9.40
C MET A 230 5.90 -6.45 10.32
N ALA A 231 5.85 -6.76 11.60
CA ALA A 231 6.79 -6.27 12.59
C ALA A 231 7.23 -7.41 13.50
N ILE A 232 8.49 -7.39 13.90
CA ILE A 232 9.09 -8.38 14.78
C ILE A 232 9.56 -7.68 16.07
N GLY A 233 9.33 -8.33 17.20
CA GLY A 233 9.76 -7.86 18.52
C GLY A 233 9.95 -9.02 19.47
N ARG A 234 10.56 -8.78 20.65
CA ARG A 234 10.73 -9.84 21.68
C ARG A 234 9.41 -10.19 22.35
N THR A 235 8.41 -9.32 22.27
CA THR A 235 7.07 -9.53 22.85
C THR A 235 5.98 -9.05 21.89
N PHE A 236 4.77 -9.59 22.07
CA PHE A 236 3.59 -9.13 21.33
C PHE A 236 3.37 -7.61 21.44
N LYS A 237 3.58 -7.04 22.64
CA LYS A 237 3.40 -5.58 22.86
C LYS A 237 4.35 -4.75 22.02
N GLU A 238 5.62 -5.13 21.97
CA GLU A 238 6.64 -4.47 21.16
C GLU A 238 6.31 -4.61 19.67
N ALA A 239 6.04 -5.83 19.19
CA ALA A 239 5.71 -6.13 17.81
C ALA A 239 4.42 -5.42 17.35
N LEU A 240 3.38 -5.37 18.20
CA LEU A 240 2.13 -4.67 17.91
C LEU A 240 2.36 -3.16 17.71
N GLN A 241 3.09 -2.50 18.61
CA GLN A 241 3.39 -1.08 18.53
C GLN A 241 4.21 -0.75 17.26
N LYS A 242 5.21 -1.58 16.94
CA LYS A 242 5.97 -1.48 15.68
C LYS A 242 5.08 -1.69 14.45
N GLY A 243 4.21 -2.70 14.47
CA GLY A 243 3.27 -3.00 13.41
C GLY A 243 2.34 -1.82 13.12
N ILE A 244 1.77 -1.20 14.16
CA ILE A 244 0.89 -0.03 13.98
C ILE A 244 1.64 1.12 13.29
N ARG A 245 2.87 1.46 13.70
CA ARG A 245 3.61 2.54 13.04
C ARG A 245 4.14 2.17 11.65
N SER A 246 4.23 0.87 11.33
CA SER A 246 4.56 0.39 9.99
C SER A 246 3.43 0.56 8.98
N MET A 247 2.18 0.76 9.44
CA MET A 247 1.01 0.94 8.57
C MET A 247 1.00 2.27 7.81
N GLU A 248 1.83 3.23 8.21
CA GLU A 248 1.96 4.54 7.55
C GLU A 248 0.66 5.34 7.48
N VAL A 249 -0.16 5.24 8.52
CA VAL A 249 -1.45 5.94 8.68
C VAL A 249 -1.36 7.13 9.64
N LYS A 250 -0.17 7.68 9.82
CA LYS A 250 0.14 8.79 10.73
C LYS A 250 -0.07 8.45 12.23
N ARG A 251 -0.21 7.16 12.57
CA ARG A 251 -0.17 6.65 13.94
C ARG A 251 1.22 6.11 14.23
N PHE A 252 1.72 6.37 15.44
CA PHE A 252 3.09 6.00 15.85
C PHE A 252 3.11 4.91 16.91
N GLY A 253 1.96 4.32 17.19
CA GLY A 253 1.67 3.24 18.11
C GLY A 253 0.18 3.23 18.46
N LEU A 254 -0.17 2.51 19.54
CA LEU A 254 -1.57 2.30 19.94
C LEU A 254 -2.27 3.60 20.42
N GLY A 255 -1.51 4.56 20.92
CA GLY A 255 -2.00 5.87 21.42
C GLY A 255 -0.85 6.83 21.69
N LEU A 256 -1.09 7.90 22.45
CA LEU A 256 -0.11 8.90 22.87
C LEU A 256 0.52 9.70 21.70
N ASP A 257 -0.20 9.89 20.62
CA ASP A 257 0.18 10.76 19.51
C ASP A 257 -0.81 11.94 19.37
N ARG A 258 -0.57 12.82 18.40
CA ARG A 258 -1.41 14.02 18.18
C ARG A 258 -2.88 13.72 17.88
N TYR A 259 -3.22 12.49 17.49
CA TYR A 259 -4.58 12.05 17.17
C TYR A 259 -5.27 11.34 18.35
N ASP A 260 -4.59 11.23 19.48
CA ASP A 260 -5.12 10.57 20.68
C ASP A 260 -6.14 11.46 21.39
N ARG A 261 -7.43 11.07 21.36
CA ARG A 261 -8.55 11.80 21.96
C ARG A 261 -8.41 11.97 23.45
N TRP A 262 -7.98 10.91 24.15
CA TRP A 262 -7.77 10.95 25.59
C TRP A 262 -6.69 11.93 25.99
N LEU A 263 -5.53 11.87 25.31
CA LEU A 263 -4.40 12.76 25.60
C LEU A 263 -4.73 14.22 25.24
N ASN A 264 -5.44 14.46 24.15
CA ASN A 264 -5.88 15.79 23.73
C ASN A 264 -6.89 16.40 24.74
N ALA A 265 -7.85 15.60 25.20
CA ALA A 265 -8.79 16.04 26.22
C ALA A 265 -8.07 16.37 27.55
N LEU A 266 -7.10 15.54 27.95
CA LEU A 266 -6.29 15.77 29.14
C LEU A 266 -5.48 17.06 29.04
N ASN A 267 -4.90 17.36 27.89
CA ASN A 267 -4.13 18.58 27.66
C ASN A 267 -5.01 19.84 27.63
N ASN A 268 -6.26 19.73 27.19
CA ASN A 268 -7.22 20.84 27.09
C ASN A 268 -7.96 21.12 28.40
N SER A 269 -8.03 20.15 29.33
CA SER A 269 -8.62 20.35 30.66
C SER A 269 -7.61 21.02 31.57
N SER A 270 -7.90 22.26 31.97
CA SER A 270 -7.08 23.04 32.91
C SER A 270 -7.11 22.51 34.39
N SER A 271 -7.81 21.44 34.67
CA SER A 271 -7.87 20.74 35.96
C SER A 271 -7.62 19.23 35.72
N GLY A 272 -6.49 18.71 36.21
CA GLY A 272 -6.12 17.29 36.12
C GLY A 272 -7.03 16.34 36.92
N GLN A 273 -8.34 16.46 36.79
CA GLN A 273 -9.30 15.49 37.33
C GLN A 273 -9.56 14.39 36.32
N GLU A 274 -9.45 13.14 36.77
CA GLU A 274 -9.94 11.98 36.04
C GLU A 274 -11.40 12.18 35.63
N ILE A 275 -11.66 12.18 34.32
CA ILE A 275 -13.03 12.19 33.80
C ILE A 275 -13.52 10.74 33.85
N SER A 276 -14.17 10.35 34.95
CA SER A 276 -14.93 9.11 35.02
C SER A 276 -16.30 9.26 34.34
N LEU A 277 -16.81 8.17 33.75
CA LEU A 277 -18.12 8.13 33.08
C LEU A 277 -19.25 8.61 34.01
N PRO A 278 -20.16 9.52 33.58
CA PRO A 278 -21.42 9.71 34.24
C PRO A 278 -22.32 8.49 34.04
N ALA A 279 -22.94 8.03 35.13
CA ALA A 279 -23.79 6.84 35.17
C ALA A 279 -25.13 6.96 34.41
N SER A 280 -25.36 8.02 33.66
CA SER A 280 -26.62 8.25 32.97
C SER A 280 -26.39 8.98 31.62
N ALA A 281 -26.24 8.21 30.56
CA ALA A 281 -26.51 8.69 29.22
C ALA A 281 -27.31 7.64 28.48
N ARG A 282 -28.61 7.66 28.70
CA ARG A 282 -29.59 7.11 27.77
C ARG A 282 -30.11 8.29 26.95
N SER A 283 -29.83 8.33 25.66
CA SER A 283 -30.60 9.03 24.66
C SER A 283 -30.57 8.23 23.35
N GLU A 284 -31.75 7.87 22.96
CA GLU A 284 -32.10 7.26 21.68
C GLU A 284 -32.09 8.42 20.67
N ASP A 285 -31.06 8.48 19.81
CA ASP A 285 -31.05 9.16 18.50
C ASP A 285 -29.65 9.08 17.94
N ALA A 286 -29.33 7.94 17.31
CA ALA A 286 -28.10 7.79 16.53
C ALA A 286 -28.46 7.93 15.04
N ASP A 287 -27.94 8.96 14.40
CA ASP A 287 -27.97 9.11 12.94
C ASP A 287 -27.16 7.96 12.28
N PRO A 288 -27.80 7.09 11.47
CA PRO A 288 -27.09 6.00 10.79
C PRO A 288 -26.11 6.45 9.70
N ASN A 289 -26.00 7.75 9.43
CA ASN A 289 -25.19 8.34 8.36
C ASN A 289 -23.96 9.13 8.85
N ASP A 290 -23.40 8.83 10.01
CA ASP A 290 -22.20 9.53 10.50
C ASP A 290 -20.97 9.26 9.59
N ARG A 291 -20.89 10.03 8.48
CA ARG A 291 -19.84 9.95 7.45
C ARG A 291 -18.46 10.44 7.92
N ALA A 292 -18.39 11.07 9.09
CA ALA A 292 -17.16 11.64 9.65
C ALA A 292 -16.17 10.59 10.19
N ASP A 293 -16.56 9.32 10.28
CA ASP A 293 -15.79 8.27 10.94
C ASP A 293 -14.76 7.56 10.05
N LYS A 294 -14.63 7.94 8.76
CA LYS A 294 -13.86 7.19 7.74
C LYS A 294 -12.42 7.66 7.51
N THR A 295 -11.83 8.39 8.43
CA THR A 295 -10.47 8.89 8.30
C THR A 295 -9.50 8.16 9.22
N LEU A 296 -8.25 8.03 8.80
CA LEU A 296 -7.16 7.45 9.59
C LEU A 296 -7.43 6.00 10.09
N GLN A 297 -7.82 5.11 9.19
CA GLN A 297 -8.12 3.71 9.51
C GLN A 297 -9.22 3.53 10.57
N GLY A 298 -10.37 4.15 10.36
CA GLY A 298 -11.57 3.96 11.18
C GLY A 298 -11.56 4.73 12.51
N GLU A 299 -10.56 5.59 12.73
CA GLU A 299 -10.63 6.55 13.81
C GLU A 299 -11.34 7.81 13.34
N SER A 300 -12.47 8.14 13.97
CA SER A 300 -13.24 9.35 13.69
C SER A 300 -12.41 10.62 13.93
N LEU A 301 -12.53 11.61 13.07
CA LEU A 301 -11.96 12.97 13.27
C LEU A 301 -12.68 13.76 14.37
N ASP A 302 -13.83 13.27 14.82
CA ASP A 302 -14.51 13.85 15.95
C ASP A 302 -13.64 13.62 17.21
N ASN A 303 -13.06 14.69 17.75
CA ASN A 303 -12.23 14.67 18.96
C ASN A 303 -13.06 14.54 20.24
N GLN A 304 -14.28 14.04 20.17
CA GLN A 304 -15.18 13.91 21.31
C GLN A 304 -14.59 12.94 22.34
N TRP A 305 -14.37 13.47 23.55
CA TRP A 305 -13.99 12.69 24.72
C TRP A 305 -14.80 13.13 25.94
N PRO A 306 -15.39 12.23 26.75
CA PRO A 306 -15.46 10.77 26.52
C PRO A 306 -16.30 10.39 25.29
N ILE A 307 -15.99 9.23 24.72
CA ILE A 307 -16.74 8.70 23.57
C ILE A 307 -18.14 8.26 24.05
N PRO A 308 -19.23 8.58 23.35
CA PRO A 308 -20.57 8.11 23.73
C PRO A 308 -20.61 6.58 23.88
N ALA A 309 -21.20 6.09 24.98
CA ALA A 309 -21.15 4.68 25.34
C ALA A 309 -21.74 3.75 24.26
N GLU A 310 -22.80 4.16 23.60
CA GLU A 310 -23.42 3.39 22.51
C GLU A 310 -22.51 3.33 21.27
N LYS A 311 -21.94 4.46 20.87
CA LYS A 311 -20.95 4.51 19.79
C LYS A 311 -19.75 3.60 20.10
N LEU A 312 -19.23 3.65 21.32
CA LEU A 312 -18.12 2.80 21.75
C LEU A 312 -18.49 1.32 21.69
N ARG A 313 -19.66 0.92 22.21
CA ARG A 313 -20.14 -0.46 22.16
C ARG A 313 -20.28 -0.96 20.74
N ARG A 314 -20.87 -0.16 19.85
CA ARG A 314 -21.00 -0.48 18.41
C ARG A 314 -19.64 -0.68 17.75
N LYS A 315 -18.69 0.23 17.99
CA LYS A 315 -17.32 0.15 17.42
C LYS A 315 -16.51 -1.04 17.95
N LEU A 316 -16.84 -1.55 19.13
CA LEU A 316 -16.25 -2.78 19.66
C LEU A 316 -16.90 -4.03 19.06
N ALA A 317 -18.23 -4.05 18.98
CA ALA A 317 -19.00 -5.21 18.54
C ALA A 317 -18.85 -5.47 17.04
N VAL A 318 -18.77 -4.42 16.21
CA VAL A 318 -18.65 -4.55 14.75
C VAL A 318 -17.17 -4.51 14.34
N PRO A 319 -16.66 -5.58 13.70
CA PRO A 319 -15.28 -5.61 13.23
C PRO A 319 -15.02 -4.50 12.20
N SER A 320 -13.99 -3.70 12.44
CA SER A 320 -13.60 -2.60 11.56
C SER A 320 -12.10 -2.31 11.68
N GLN A 321 -11.54 -1.62 10.69
CA GLN A 321 -10.11 -1.27 10.66
C GLN A 321 -9.63 -0.50 11.91
N GLY A 322 -10.50 0.25 12.59
CA GLY A 322 -10.15 1.07 13.77
C GLY A 322 -10.39 0.39 15.12
N ARG A 323 -10.96 -0.84 15.16
CA ARG A 323 -11.39 -1.50 16.39
C ARG A 323 -10.32 -1.56 17.47
N ILE A 324 -9.05 -1.75 17.09
CA ILE A 324 -7.92 -1.79 18.03
C ILE A 324 -7.77 -0.51 18.88
N TYR A 325 -8.03 0.66 18.30
CA TYR A 325 -7.97 1.94 18.99
C TYR A 325 -9.17 2.12 19.94
N TYR A 326 -10.37 1.65 19.53
CA TYR A 326 -11.55 1.68 20.38
C TYR A 326 -11.44 0.72 21.58
N ILE A 327 -10.73 -0.40 21.46
CA ILE A 327 -10.38 -1.27 22.59
C ILE A 327 -9.57 -0.48 23.63
N ARG A 328 -8.55 0.26 23.19
CA ARG A 328 -7.76 1.12 24.08
C ARG A 328 -8.63 2.21 24.74
N TYR A 329 -9.46 2.90 23.97
CA TYR A 329 -10.34 3.93 24.50
C TYR A 329 -11.35 3.37 25.51
N ALA A 330 -11.92 2.20 25.24
CA ALA A 330 -12.80 1.50 26.17
C ALA A 330 -12.11 1.24 27.52
N MET A 331 -10.86 0.77 27.47
CA MET A 331 -10.03 0.57 28.67
C MET A 331 -9.75 1.89 29.41
N LYS A 332 -9.46 2.98 28.69
CA LYS A 332 -9.26 4.33 29.26
C LYS A 332 -10.55 4.88 29.89
N MET A 333 -11.71 4.49 29.40
CA MET A 333 -13.02 4.85 29.94
C MET A 333 -13.49 3.91 31.07
N GLY A 334 -12.65 2.96 31.52
CA GLY A 334 -12.92 2.09 32.65
C GLY A 334 -13.71 0.83 32.32
N MET A 335 -13.93 0.50 31.05
CA MET A 335 -14.58 -0.76 30.67
C MET A 335 -13.70 -1.95 31.06
N SER A 336 -14.31 -2.98 31.66
CA SER A 336 -13.56 -4.18 32.06
C SER A 336 -13.09 -4.98 30.86
N GLN A 337 -12.05 -5.77 31.05
CA GLN A 337 -11.54 -6.70 30.02
C GLN A 337 -12.62 -7.71 29.63
N GLU A 338 -13.43 -8.16 30.57
CA GLU A 338 -14.52 -9.09 30.30
C GLU A 338 -15.65 -8.46 29.49
N ASP A 339 -16.05 -7.21 29.75
CA ASP A 339 -17.04 -6.50 28.96
C ASP A 339 -16.56 -6.34 27.50
N ILE A 340 -15.27 -6.02 27.32
CA ILE A 340 -14.65 -5.92 25.98
C ILE A 340 -14.65 -7.28 25.29
N TYR A 341 -14.29 -8.37 26.00
CA TYR A 341 -14.34 -9.72 25.46
C TYR A 341 -15.77 -10.12 25.02
N GLN A 342 -16.78 -9.81 25.84
CA GLN A 342 -18.18 -10.13 25.47
C GLN A 342 -18.64 -9.42 24.20
N LEU A 343 -18.12 -8.23 23.91
CA LEU A 343 -18.43 -7.46 22.71
C LEU A 343 -17.60 -7.89 21.49
N THR A 344 -16.31 -8.20 21.69
CA THR A 344 -15.35 -8.39 20.60
C THR A 344 -15.06 -9.84 20.29
N ARG A 345 -15.21 -10.73 21.30
CA ARG A 345 -14.75 -12.13 21.29
C ARG A 345 -13.24 -12.30 21.05
N ILE A 346 -12.45 -11.21 21.10
CA ILE A 346 -10.99 -11.26 21.02
C ILE A 346 -10.48 -11.93 22.30
N ASP A 347 -9.50 -12.85 22.14
CA ASP A 347 -9.00 -13.63 23.28
C ASP A 347 -8.52 -12.74 24.44
N ARG A 348 -8.84 -13.17 25.66
CA ARG A 348 -8.53 -12.43 26.89
C ARG A 348 -7.03 -12.20 27.06
N TRP A 349 -6.18 -13.07 26.53
CA TRP A 349 -4.74 -12.93 26.57
C TRP A 349 -4.33 -11.65 25.79
N PHE A 350 -4.81 -11.48 24.56
CA PHE A 350 -4.53 -10.28 23.77
C PHE A 350 -5.05 -9.01 24.43
N LEU A 351 -6.28 -9.04 24.94
CA LEU A 351 -6.86 -7.92 25.68
C LEU A 351 -6.03 -7.59 26.94
N GLY A 352 -5.48 -8.61 27.62
CA GLY A 352 -4.57 -8.46 28.74
C GLY A 352 -3.25 -7.79 28.37
N GLN A 353 -2.68 -8.13 27.21
CA GLN A 353 -1.46 -7.47 26.71
C GLN A 353 -1.71 -6.00 26.39
N ILE A 354 -2.85 -5.69 25.77
CA ILE A 354 -3.26 -4.29 25.49
C ILE A 354 -3.51 -3.53 26.79
N ARG A 355 -4.15 -4.16 27.80
CA ARG A 355 -4.37 -3.56 29.13
C ARG A 355 -3.06 -3.13 29.77
N GLN A 356 -2.02 -3.98 29.72
CA GLN A 356 -0.70 -3.63 30.26
C GLN A 356 -0.09 -2.38 29.58
N LEU A 357 -0.27 -2.24 28.26
CA LEU A 357 0.15 -1.01 27.56
C LEU A 357 -0.65 0.20 28.05
N VAL A 358 -1.97 0.07 28.11
CA VAL A 358 -2.88 1.16 28.52
C VAL A 358 -2.62 1.62 29.95
N ASP A 359 -2.37 0.69 30.87
CA ASP A 359 -2.06 1.02 32.27
C ASP A 359 -0.69 1.71 32.38
N PHE A 360 0.30 1.24 31.63
CA PHE A 360 1.63 1.86 31.60
C PHE A 360 1.62 3.28 31.02
N GLU A 361 0.68 3.65 30.16
CA GLU A 361 0.55 5.02 29.67
C GLU A 361 0.33 6.05 30.80
N GLN A 362 -0.30 5.64 31.90
CA GLN A 362 -0.48 6.51 33.06
C GLN A 362 0.85 6.81 33.77
N GLU A 363 1.73 5.81 33.84
CA GLU A 363 3.09 5.99 34.35
C GLU A 363 3.88 6.97 33.47
N LEU A 364 3.75 6.86 32.14
CA LEU A 364 4.46 7.70 31.19
C LEU A 364 4.15 9.20 31.32
N LEU A 365 2.97 9.59 31.83
CA LEU A 365 2.65 11.00 32.08
C LEU A 365 3.62 11.68 33.07
N GLN A 366 4.31 10.89 33.91
CA GLN A 366 5.33 11.41 34.83
C GLN A 366 6.56 11.96 34.09
N LEU A 367 6.84 11.50 32.87
CA LEU A 367 7.95 12.01 32.06
C LEU A 367 7.85 13.52 31.82
N ARG A 368 6.63 14.08 31.77
CA ARG A 368 6.41 15.51 31.61
C ARG A 368 7.01 16.30 32.79
N ARG A 369 6.89 15.78 33.99
CA ARG A 369 7.44 16.42 35.21
C ARG A 369 8.97 16.39 35.23
N TRP A 370 9.56 15.31 34.72
CA TRP A 370 11.01 15.07 34.85
C TRP A 370 11.82 15.61 33.66
N LEU A 371 11.21 15.73 32.49
CA LEU A 371 11.92 16.08 31.27
C LEU A 371 11.57 17.48 30.73
N GLN A 372 10.44 18.08 31.15
CA GLN A 372 10.14 19.48 30.80
C GLN A 372 11.03 20.43 31.61
N PRO A 373 11.93 21.17 30.99
CA PRO A 373 12.68 22.22 31.67
C PRO A 373 11.77 23.40 32.01
N PRO A 374 12.08 24.18 33.08
CA PRO A 374 11.43 25.44 33.31
C PRO A 374 11.61 26.39 32.14
N THR A 375 10.58 27.13 31.77
CA THR A 375 10.62 28.15 30.72
C THR A 375 11.04 29.50 31.34
N PRO A 376 12.03 30.24 30.73
CA PRO A 376 12.80 29.89 29.55
C PRO A 376 13.94 28.88 29.87
N ARG A 377 14.32 28.09 28.82
CA ARG A 377 15.43 27.09 28.94
C ARG A 377 16.77 27.82 29.13
N THR A 378 17.33 27.68 30.30
CA THR A 378 18.61 28.32 30.63
C THR A 378 19.84 27.47 30.27
N ARG A 379 19.65 26.18 29.98
CA ARG A 379 20.75 25.24 29.64
C ARG A 379 20.33 24.26 28.55
N PRO A 380 21.25 23.79 27.70
CA PRO A 380 20.97 22.69 26.74
C PRO A 380 20.53 21.42 27.46
N LEU A 381 19.61 20.69 26.87
CA LEU A 381 19.02 19.46 27.43
C LEU A 381 20.08 18.39 27.70
N GLU A 382 21.11 18.35 26.87
CA GLU A 382 22.26 17.43 26.97
C GLU A 382 23.03 17.60 28.28
N THR A 383 23.00 18.78 28.88
CA THR A 383 23.73 19.08 30.13
C THR A 383 22.88 18.90 31.40
N GLN A 384 21.55 18.70 31.25
CA GLN A 384 20.66 18.54 32.41
C GLN A 384 20.72 17.11 32.97
N PRO A 385 20.75 16.92 34.31
CA PRO A 385 20.67 15.60 34.90
C PRO A 385 19.26 15.02 34.64
N VAL A 386 19.22 13.74 34.22
CA VAL A 386 17.96 12.99 34.09
C VAL A 386 17.82 12.11 35.34
N PRO A 387 16.68 12.17 36.08
CA PRO A 387 16.46 11.32 37.22
C PRO A 387 16.54 9.83 36.87
N PRO A 388 17.08 8.97 37.75
CA PRO A 388 17.15 7.52 37.51
C PRO A 388 15.78 6.90 37.21
N GLU A 389 14.73 7.38 37.85
CA GLU A 389 13.35 6.93 37.62
C GLU A 389 12.88 7.23 36.20
N ALA A 390 13.21 8.41 35.66
CA ALA A 390 12.90 8.76 34.27
C ALA A 390 13.68 7.88 33.28
N ALA A 391 14.95 7.58 33.61
CA ALA A 391 15.76 6.68 32.79
C ALA A 391 15.20 5.25 32.77
N ALA A 392 14.79 4.72 33.90
CA ALA A 392 14.16 3.41 34.04
C ALA A 392 12.83 3.35 33.26
N LEU A 393 12.00 4.39 33.42
CA LEU A 393 10.71 4.49 32.73
C LEU A 393 10.88 4.58 31.20
N LEU A 394 11.83 5.37 30.72
CA LEU A 394 12.16 5.47 29.29
C LEU A 394 12.64 4.12 28.72
N ARG A 395 13.50 3.38 29.45
CA ARG A 395 13.98 2.06 29.04
C ARG A 395 12.82 1.08 28.91
N LYS A 396 11.96 1.00 29.94
CA LYS A 396 10.78 0.14 29.94
C LYS A 396 9.80 0.52 28.81
N ALA A 397 9.61 1.82 28.56
CA ALA A 397 8.77 2.30 27.46
C ALA A 397 9.30 1.79 26.10
N LYS A 398 10.61 1.89 25.87
CA LYS A 398 11.22 1.39 24.63
C LYS A 398 11.09 -0.14 24.49
N GLN A 399 11.26 -0.88 25.58
CA GLN A 399 11.05 -2.35 25.60
C GLN A 399 9.59 -2.74 25.29
N LEU A 400 8.63 -1.89 25.66
CA LEU A 400 7.22 -2.07 25.33
C LEU A 400 6.83 -1.56 23.93
N GLY A 401 7.81 -1.08 23.15
CA GLY A 401 7.63 -0.67 21.76
C GLY A 401 7.18 0.77 21.55
N TYR A 402 7.10 1.62 22.57
CA TYR A 402 6.73 3.03 22.40
C TYR A 402 7.76 3.78 21.58
N SER A 403 7.29 4.51 20.56
CA SER A 403 8.13 5.31 19.67
C SER A 403 8.60 6.62 20.30
N ASP A 404 9.66 7.21 19.76
CA ASP A 404 10.13 8.53 20.17
C ASP A 404 9.06 9.61 19.98
N VAL A 405 8.20 9.49 18.97
CA VAL A 405 7.08 10.41 18.74
C VAL A 405 6.06 10.34 19.89
N GLN A 406 5.67 9.15 20.33
CA GLN A 406 4.75 8.98 21.46
C GLN A 406 5.34 9.55 22.75
N LEU A 407 6.58 9.19 23.06
CA LEU A 407 7.26 9.64 24.27
C LEU A 407 7.54 11.15 24.26
N ALA A 408 7.84 11.73 23.11
CA ALA A 408 8.00 13.16 22.91
C ALA A 408 6.69 13.91 23.15
N THR A 409 5.58 13.40 22.58
CA THR A 409 4.24 13.99 22.78
C THR A 409 3.85 14.04 24.25
N VAL A 410 4.11 12.96 24.98
CA VAL A 410 3.81 12.90 26.44
C VAL A 410 4.72 13.79 27.26
N SER A 411 6.03 13.80 26.95
CA SER A 411 7.01 14.59 27.72
C SER A 411 7.02 16.08 27.39
N GLY A 412 6.43 16.49 26.25
CA GLY A 412 6.48 17.85 25.74
C GLY A 412 7.83 18.22 25.10
N LEU A 413 8.64 17.23 24.75
CA LEU A 413 9.87 17.37 23.98
C LEU A 413 9.58 17.19 22.48
N SER A 414 10.51 17.61 21.65
CA SER A 414 10.55 17.15 20.25
C SER A 414 11.12 15.72 20.19
N PRO A 415 10.81 14.93 19.14
CA PRO A 415 11.40 13.60 18.96
C PRO A 415 12.94 13.63 18.91
N THR A 416 13.54 14.67 18.34
CA THR A 416 14.99 14.87 18.29
C THR A 416 15.57 15.09 19.68
N GLU A 417 14.96 15.92 20.52
CA GLU A 417 15.39 16.14 21.90
C GLU A 417 15.25 14.87 22.73
N LEU A 418 14.14 14.13 22.58
CA LEU A 418 13.97 12.86 23.28
C LEU A 418 15.05 11.85 22.87
N ARG A 419 15.39 11.78 21.58
CA ARG A 419 16.49 10.94 21.10
C ARG A 419 17.83 11.31 21.74
N GLN A 420 18.14 12.61 21.90
CA GLN A 420 19.35 13.07 22.60
C GLN A 420 19.37 12.59 24.05
N VAL A 421 18.24 12.72 24.77
CA VAL A 421 18.09 12.22 26.15
C VAL A 421 18.35 10.70 26.22
N ARG A 422 17.72 9.91 25.36
CA ARG A 422 17.88 8.45 25.31
C ARG A 422 19.34 8.06 25.05
N ARG A 423 20.00 8.72 24.11
CA ARG A 423 21.40 8.43 23.78
C ARG A 423 22.34 8.76 24.96
N LYS A 424 22.13 9.87 25.64
CA LYS A 424 22.87 10.20 26.86
C LYS A 424 22.72 9.12 27.94
N LEU A 425 21.54 8.48 28.03
CA LEU A 425 21.24 7.42 28.97
C LEU A 425 21.65 6.02 28.47
N ASN A 426 22.30 5.94 27.31
CA ASN A 426 22.62 4.68 26.63
C ASN A 426 21.41 3.77 26.40
N ILE A 427 20.25 4.39 26.08
CA ILE A 427 19.02 3.69 25.67
C ILE A 427 18.98 3.68 24.15
N THR A 428 19.62 2.70 23.55
CA THR A 428 19.73 2.49 22.10
C THR A 428 19.25 1.08 21.77
N PRO A 429 18.67 0.87 20.56
CA PRO A 429 18.29 -0.47 20.17
C PRO A 429 19.51 -1.33 19.89
N VAL A 430 19.36 -2.63 20.07
CA VAL A 430 20.19 -3.68 19.49
C VAL A 430 19.41 -4.39 18.41
N TYR A 431 20.10 -5.10 17.54
CA TYR A 431 19.46 -5.82 16.44
C TYR A 431 19.67 -7.31 16.62
N LYS A 432 18.58 -8.05 16.50
CA LYS A 432 18.55 -9.50 16.58
C LYS A 432 18.36 -10.10 15.20
N LEU A 433 18.98 -11.26 14.99
CA LEU A 433 18.81 -12.06 13.80
C LEU A 433 17.47 -12.80 13.86
N VAL A 434 16.78 -12.96 12.74
CA VAL A 434 15.72 -13.93 12.60
C VAL A 434 16.35 -15.32 12.60
N ASP A 435 16.39 -15.92 13.78
CA ASP A 435 17.02 -17.22 14.06
C ASP A 435 15.95 -18.20 14.54
N THR A 436 15.77 -19.28 13.80
CA THR A 436 14.81 -20.35 14.08
C THR A 436 15.49 -21.70 14.25
N CYS A 437 16.79 -21.67 14.55
CA CYS A 437 17.60 -22.87 14.70
C CYS A 437 17.58 -23.48 16.11
N ALA A 438 16.76 -22.95 17.02
CA ALA A 438 16.62 -23.45 18.41
C ALA A 438 17.95 -23.55 19.20
N ALA A 439 18.91 -22.68 18.88
CA ALA A 439 20.30 -22.73 19.37
C ALA A 439 21.08 -24.02 19.06
N GLU A 440 20.58 -24.87 18.16
CA GLU A 440 21.28 -26.10 17.75
C GLU A 440 22.32 -25.80 16.65
N PHE A 441 22.04 -24.78 15.81
CA PHE A 441 22.88 -24.36 14.69
C PHE A 441 22.95 -22.84 14.64
N GLU A 442 23.97 -22.33 13.96
CA GLU A 442 24.06 -20.90 13.67
C GLU A 442 23.12 -20.56 12.49
N ALA A 443 22.26 -19.57 12.67
CA ALA A 443 21.37 -19.13 11.62
C ALA A 443 22.12 -18.33 10.53
N ALA A 444 21.70 -18.49 9.27
CA ALA A 444 22.31 -17.84 8.10
C ALA A 444 21.35 -16.89 7.38
N THR A 445 20.27 -16.47 8.00
CA THR A 445 19.29 -15.56 7.39
C THR A 445 19.86 -14.14 7.26
N PRO A 446 19.45 -13.35 6.25
CA PRO A 446 19.82 -11.94 6.15
C PRO A 446 18.93 -11.02 6.98
N TYR A 447 17.97 -11.54 7.75
CA TYR A 447 16.85 -10.84 8.36
C TYR A 447 17.17 -10.38 9.77
N TYR A 448 16.97 -9.09 10.03
CA TYR A 448 17.19 -8.45 11.31
C TYR A 448 15.97 -7.65 11.77
N TYR A 449 15.81 -7.53 13.09
CA TYR A 449 14.83 -6.65 13.73
C TYR A 449 15.44 -5.96 14.95
N SER A 450 15.02 -4.74 15.24
CA SER A 450 15.47 -3.99 16.42
C SER A 450 14.70 -4.41 17.67
N THR A 451 15.35 -4.30 18.82
CA THR A 451 14.72 -4.39 20.14
C THR A 451 15.52 -3.60 21.16
N TYR A 452 14.91 -3.34 22.34
CA TYR A 452 15.58 -2.64 23.43
C TYR A 452 15.76 -3.60 24.60
N GLU A 453 16.93 -4.21 24.70
CA GLU A 453 17.28 -5.15 25.77
C GLU A 453 18.16 -4.50 26.85
N ALA A 454 18.11 -5.06 28.04
CA ALA A 454 19.10 -4.80 29.07
C ALA A 454 20.27 -5.78 28.92
N PRO A 455 21.51 -5.40 29.34
CA PRO A 455 22.58 -6.34 29.47
C PRO A 455 22.19 -7.52 30.37
N PHE A 456 22.62 -8.72 30.03
CA PHE A 456 22.37 -9.93 30.81
C PHE A 456 23.70 -10.54 31.33
N VAL A 457 23.62 -11.48 32.23
CA VAL A 457 24.79 -12.22 32.73
C VAL A 457 25.19 -13.25 31.68
N ASP A 458 26.43 -13.15 31.20
CA ASP A 458 26.99 -14.15 30.30
C ASP A 458 27.16 -15.46 31.06
N GLY A 459 26.54 -16.53 30.55
CA GLY A 459 26.56 -17.84 31.18
C GLY A 459 27.96 -18.49 31.23
N ALA A 460 28.85 -18.16 30.31
CA ALA A 460 30.19 -18.69 30.25
C ALA A 460 31.15 -18.02 31.25
N SER A 461 31.04 -16.69 31.37
CA SER A 461 31.93 -15.91 32.27
C SER A 461 31.32 -15.63 33.64
N GLY A 462 30.02 -15.77 33.82
CA GLY A 462 29.28 -15.36 35.01
C GLY A 462 29.22 -13.84 35.24
N ASN A 463 29.68 -13.03 34.29
CA ASN A 463 29.72 -11.58 34.41
C ASN A 463 28.56 -10.91 33.71
N LEU A 464 28.09 -9.76 34.24
CA LEU A 464 27.14 -8.91 33.57
C LEU A 464 27.81 -8.28 32.33
N LEU A 465 27.21 -8.44 31.15
CA LEU A 465 27.67 -7.79 29.93
C LEU A 465 27.63 -6.28 30.09
N ALA A 466 28.58 -5.57 29.53
CA ALA A 466 28.62 -4.10 29.57
C ALA A 466 27.50 -3.48 28.71
N GLN A 467 27.04 -4.20 27.69
CA GLN A 467 25.98 -3.80 26.76
C GLN A 467 25.11 -5.00 26.40
N ALA A 468 23.88 -4.76 25.97
CA ALA A 468 23.03 -5.78 25.37
C ALA A 468 23.67 -6.32 24.09
N GLU A 469 23.48 -7.62 23.85
CA GLU A 469 24.03 -8.29 22.68
C GLU A 469 23.35 -7.85 21.38
N ASP A 470 24.19 -7.51 20.39
CA ASP A 470 23.77 -7.15 19.05
C ASP A 470 24.30 -8.20 18.05
N GLU A 471 23.41 -8.76 17.24
CA GLU A 471 23.69 -9.93 16.38
C GLU A 471 23.99 -9.54 14.92
N ILE A 472 24.05 -8.24 14.57
CA ILE A 472 24.37 -7.86 13.19
C ILE A 472 25.79 -8.31 12.83
N ARG A 473 25.87 -9.08 11.76
CA ARG A 473 27.13 -9.52 11.17
C ARG A 473 27.69 -8.43 10.24
N LEU A 474 28.40 -7.47 10.83
CA LEU A 474 28.99 -6.37 10.09
C LEU A 474 30.21 -6.80 9.28
N THR A 475 30.21 -6.52 7.99
CA THR A 475 31.37 -6.59 7.12
C THR A 475 32.06 -5.23 7.02
N ARG A 476 33.28 -5.19 6.49
CA ARG A 476 34.02 -3.95 6.19
C ARG A 476 33.67 -3.39 4.79
N LYS A 477 32.81 -4.05 4.03
CA LYS A 477 32.35 -3.55 2.73
C LYS A 477 31.58 -2.24 2.88
N PRO A 478 31.76 -1.30 1.95
CA PRO A 478 30.92 -0.09 1.94
C PRO A 478 29.46 -0.48 1.68
N LYS A 479 28.53 0.17 2.40
CA LYS A 479 27.10 -0.17 2.40
C LYS A 479 26.27 0.94 1.77
N VAL A 480 25.23 0.53 1.02
CA VAL A 480 24.18 1.43 0.55
C VAL A 480 22.85 0.94 1.11
N ILE A 481 22.16 1.84 1.82
CA ILE A 481 20.86 1.54 2.42
C ILE A 481 19.75 1.94 1.43
N ILE A 482 18.80 1.05 1.22
CA ILE A 482 17.63 1.26 0.35
C ILE A 482 16.40 1.24 1.24
N LEU A 483 15.64 2.34 1.28
CA LEU A 483 14.38 2.41 1.99
C LEU A 483 13.25 1.93 1.08
N GLY A 484 12.56 0.87 1.52
CA GLY A 484 11.48 0.24 0.78
C GLY A 484 10.17 1.03 0.78
N GLY A 485 9.14 0.44 0.21
CA GLY A 485 7.83 1.09 0.02
C GLY A 485 6.86 0.97 1.20
N GLY A 486 7.17 0.13 2.20
CA GLY A 486 6.19 -0.21 3.24
C GLY A 486 5.02 -1.03 2.71
N PRO A 487 3.86 -1.04 3.39
CA PRO A 487 2.69 -1.82 2.98
C PRO A 487 2.11 -1.31 1.66
N ASN A 488 1.68 -2.24 0.82
CA ASN A 488 0.96 -1.91 -0.41
C ASN A 488 -0.32 -1.13 -0.08
N ARG A 489 -0.57 -0.09 -0.85
CA ARG A 489 -1.79 0.73 -0.76
C ARG A 489 -2.07 1.40 -2.10
N ILE A 490 -3.27 1.92 -2.27
CA ILE A 490 -3.57 2.73 -3.46
C ILE A 490 -2.63 3.93 -3.51
N GLY A 491 -1.95 4.09 -4.63
CA GLY A 491 -0.95 5.14 -4.86
C GLY A 491 0.50 4.74 -4.58
N GLN A 492 0.74 3.62 -3.90
CA GLN A 492 2.09 3.11 -3.62
C GLN A 492 2.08 1.57 -3.57
N GLY A 493 2.26 0.95 -4.72
CA GLY A 493 2.19 -0.49 -4.90
C GLY A 493 3.54 -1.14 -5.17
N ILE A 494 3.47 -2.34 -5.75
CA ILE A 494 4.60 -3.21 -6.07
C ILE A 494 5.58 -2.58 -7.07
N GLU A 495 5.16 -1.56 -7.81
CA GLU A 495 5.98 -0.85 -8.80
C GLU A 495 7.20 -0.17 -8.18
N PHE A 496 7.04 0.32 -6.97
CA PHE A 496 8.15 0.89 -6.20
C PHE A 496 9.06 -0.19 -5.62
N ASP A 497 8.50 -1.33 -5.26
CA ASP A 497 9.28 -2.48 -4.82
C ASP A 497 10.19 -3.01 -5.92
N TYR A 498 9.69 -3.08 -7.17
CA TYR A 498 10.51 -3.38 -8.34
C TYR A 498 11.78 -2.50 -8.41
N CYS A 499 11.63 -1.20 -8.18
CA CYS A 499 12.77 -0.28 -8.19
C CYS A 499 13.76 -0.57 -7.05
N CYS A 500 13.25 -0.90 -5.86
CA CYS A 500 14.08 -1.25 -4.69
C CYS A 500 14.86 -2.55 -4.92
N VAL A 501 14.24 -3.57 -5.50
CA VAL A 501 14.90 -4.84 -5.88
C VAL A 501 16.03 -4.59 -6.87
N HIS A 502 15.76 -3.84 -7.93
CA HIS A 502 16.78 -3.50 -8.93
C HIS A 502 17.89 -2.63 -8.37
N ALA A 503 17.60 -1.80 -7.35
CA ALA A 503 18.64 -1.06 -6.64
C ALA A 503 19.55 -1.99 -5.84
N ALA A 504 19.01 -2.98 -5.14
CA ALA A 504 19.80 -3.96 -4.40
C ALA A 504 20.75 -4.72 -5.34
N PHE A 505 20.22 -5.26 -6.42
CA PHE A 505 21.04 -5.94 -7.44
C PHE A 505 22.09 -5.03 -8.09
N ALA A 506 21.75 -3.75 -8.33
CA ALA A 506 22.72 -2.80 -8.87
C ALA A 506 23.88 -2.54 -7.90
N MET A 507 23.59 -2.48 -6.59
CA MET A 507 24.63 -2.27 -5.57
C MET A 507 25.58 -3.46 -5.49
N ASP A 508 25.08 -4.69 -5.51
CA ASP A 508 25.89 -5.89 -5.54
C ASP A 508 26.80 -5.93 -6.78
N GLU A 509 26.26 -5.63 -7.98
CA GLU A 509 27.03 -5.58 -9.24
C GLU A 509 28.21 -4.59 -9.22
N ILE A 510 28.14 -3.52 -8.43
CA ILE A 510 29.20 -2.51 -8.32
C ILE A 510 30.00 -2.60 -7.01
N GLY A 511 29.84 -3.71 -6.27
CA GLY A 511 30.66 -4.08 -5.12
C GLY A 511 30.29 -3.43 -3.78
N PHE A 512 29.10 -2.84 -3.67
CA PHE A 512 28.55 -2.40 -2.39
C PHE A 512 27.79 -3.54 -1.71
N GLU A 513 27.77 -3.53 -0.39
CA GLU A 513 26.85 -4.35 0.39
C GLU A 513 25.48 -3.64 0.41
N SER A 514 24.47 -4.32 -0.13
CA SER A 514 23.11 -3.81 -0.19
C SER A 514 22.37 -4.04 1.11
N VAL A 515 21.70 -2.99 1.61
CA VAL A 515 20.91 -3.05 2.84
C VAL A 515 19.50 -2.61 2.55
N MET A 516 18.52 -3.49 2.77
CA MET A 516 17.12 -3.17 2.63
C MET A 516 16.50 -2.86 3.99
N VAL A 517 15.66 -1.82 4.06
CA VAL A 517 14.80 -1.53 5.21
C VAL A 517 13.37 -1.48 4.72
N ASN A 518 12.55 -2.44 5.11
CA ASN A 518 11.15 -2.52 4.69
C ASN A 518 10.32 -3.30 5.73
N SER A 519 9.01 -3.05 5.77
CA SER A 519 8.07 -3.72 6.68
C SER A 519 7.02 -4.57 5.95
N ASN A 520 7.10 -4.71 4.63
CA ASN A 520 6.10 -5.42 3.84
C ASN A 520 6.55 -6.86 3.53
N PRO A 521 5.91 -7.90 4.09
CA PRO A 521 6.31 -9.28 3.87
C PRO A 521 5.91 -9.83 2.49
N GLU A 522 5.01 -9.14 1.78
CA GLU A 522 4.48 -9.59 0.48
C GLU A 522 5.37 -9.16 -0.71
N THR A 523 6.49 -8.48 -0.47
CA THR A 523 7.33 -7.88 -1.52
C THR A 523 8.61 -8.68 -1.76
N VAL A 524 9.10 -8.64 -3.01
CA VAL A 524 10.36 -9.29 -3.43
C VAL A 524 11.57 -8.61 -2.79
N SER A 525 11.51 -7.31 -2.50
CA SER A 525 12.60 -6.61 -1.80
C SER A 525 12.91 -7.18 -0.42
N THR A 526 11.94 -7.90 0.19
CA THR A 526 12.11 -8.59 1.47
C THR A 526 12.43 -10.08 1.34
N ASP A 527 12.70 -10.58 0.13
CA ASP A 527 13.16 -11.95 -0.06
C ASP A 527 14.62 -12.12 0.40
N TYR A 528 14.92 -13.31 0.89
CA TYR A 528 16.22 -13.65 1.52
C TYR A 528 17.44 -13.53 0.58
N ASP A 529 17.21 -13.50 -0.73
CA ASP A 529 18.25 -13.43 -1.77
C ASP A 529 18.26 -12.10 -2.56
N THR A 530 17.52 -11.08 -2.08
CA THR A 530 17.45 -9.77 -2.76
C THR A 530 18.54 -8.81 -2.28
N SER A 531 18.84 -8.78 -0.99
CA SER A 531 19.87 -7.90 -0.41
C SER A 531 20.75 -8.65 0.58
N ASP A 532 21.97 -8.13 0.84
CA ASP A 532 22.91 -8.74 1.78
C ASP A 532 22.41 -8.65 3.24
N LEU A 533 21.78 -7.55 3.61
CA LEU A 533 21.16 -7.32 4.92
C LEU A 533 19.74 -6.77 4.74
N LEU A 534 18.82 -7.28 5.52
CA LEU A 534 17.43 -6.81 5.51
C LEU A 534 16.93 -6.55 6.92
N PHE A 535 16.39 -5.36 7.15
CA PHE A 535 15.79 -4.95 8.41
C PHE A 535 14.28 -4.87 8.28
N PHE A 536 13.56 -5.71 9.01
CA PHE A 536 12.11 -5.62 9.18
C PHE A 536 11.80 -4.52 10.20
N GLU A 537 11.81 -3.28 9.71
CA GLU A 537 11.59 -2.10 10.54
C GLU A 537 10.55 -1.15 9.94
N PRO A 538 9.83 -0.41 10.79
CA PRO A 538 8.96 0.67 10.33
C PRO A 538 9.76 1.74 9.58
N LEU A 539 9.19 2.28 8.51
CA LEU A 539 9.79 3.39 7.78
C LEU A 539 9.49 4.72 8.47
N THR A 540 10.01 4.88 9.69
CA THR A 540 9.96 6.12 10.46
C THR A 540 11.35 6.73 10.58
N HIS A 541 11.40 8.03 10.92
CA HIS A 541 12.69 8.71 11.11
C HIS A 541 13.53 8.06 12.23
N GLU A 542 12.88 7.65 13.30
CA GLU A 542 13.54 6.97 14.43
C GLU A 542 14.18 5.67 13.99
N ASP A 543 13.38 4.77 13.38
CA ASP A 543 13.80 3.41 13.06
C ASP A 543 14.85 3.43 11.94
N ALA A 544 14.64 4.19 10.86
CA ALA A 544 15.60 4.33 9.76
C ALA A 544 16.93 4.93 10.22
N LEU A 545 16.91 5.99 11.05
CA LEU A 545 18.13 6.61 11.58
C LEU A 545 18.88 5.67 12.53
N ASN A 546 18.17 4.84 13.30
CA ASN A 546 18.81 3.83 14.16
C ASN A 546 19.59 2.81 13.32
N VAL A 547 18.99 2.27 12.25
CA VAL A 547 19.68 1.36 11.32
C VAL A 547 20.89 2.05 10.70
N CYS A 548 20.72 3.26 10.16
CA CYS A 548 21.84 4.02 9.55
C CYS A 548 23.02 4.19 10.52
N GLN A 549 22.74 4.62 11.73
CA GLN A 549 23.79 4.87 12.74
C GLN A 549 24.45 3.58 13.22
N ARG A 550 23.69 2.50 13.38
CA ARG A 550 24.25 1.21 13.76
C ARG A 550 25.20 0.66 12.71
N LEU A 551 24.79 0.69 11.43
CA LEU A 551 25.60 0.21 10.32
C LEU A 551 26.83 1.09 10.05
N ASN A 552 26.72 2.38 10.36
CA ASN A 552 27.85 3.31 10.23
C ASN A 552 28.88 3.20 11.38
N GLY A 553 28.61 2.42 12.41
CA GLY A 553 29.45 2.33 13.61
C GLY A 553 29.30 3.52 14.57
N GLY A 554 28.23 4.32 14.41
CA GLY A 554 27.94 5.48 15.25
C GLY A 554 27.29 6.64 14.48
N PRO A 555 27.13 7.81 15.13
CA PRO A 555 26.56 9.00 14.50
C PRO A 555 27.38 9.47 13.30
N PHE A 556 26.68 9.99 12.30
CA PHE A 556 27.31 10.72 11.21
C PHE A 556 27.81 12.08 11.73
N LYS A 557 29.11 12.34 11.65
CA LYS A 557 29.69 13.64 12.02
C LYS A 557 30.05 14.42 10.76
N LYS A 558 29.69 15.69 10.71
CA LYS A 558 30.25 16.63 9.73
C LYS A 558 31.73 16.84 10.06
N GLY A 559 32.61 16.41 9.16
CA GLY A 559 34.06 16.78 9.18
C GLY A 559 35.02 15.88 9.94
N ASP A 560 34.55 14.94 10.77
CA ASP A 560 35.46 14.03 11.51
C ASP A 560 35.26 12.58 11.06
N ALA A 561 35.98 12.18 10.02
CA ALA A 561 36.21 10.78 9.72
C ALA A 561 37.21 10.20 10.72
N ALA A 562 36.75 9.63 11.83
CA ALA A 562 37.58 8.76 12.61
C ALA A 562 37.97 7.54 11.74
N PRO A 563 39.25 7.09 11.72
CA PRO A 563 39.63 5.89 10.98
C PRO A 563 38.79 4.69 11.44
N GLY A 564 37.98 4.14 10.54
CA GLY A 564 37.09 2.99 10.80
C GLY A 564 35.62 3.28 10.90
N VAL A 565 35.18 4.52 10.85
CA VAL A 565 33.77 4.97 10.80
C VAL A 565 33.48 5.54 9.40
N ASN A 566 32.31 5.34 8.83
CA ASN A 566 31.81 5.67 7.50
C ASN A 566 31.68 4.48 6.53
N TRP A 567 31.19 3.37 7.05
CA TRP A 567 30.88 2.23 6.19
C TRP A 567 29.61 2.45 5.35
N VAL A 568 28.68 3.31 5.80
CA VAL A 568 27.49 3.68 5.05
C VAL A 568 27.83 4.79 4.07
N LYS A 569 27.79 4.49 2.78
CA LYS A 569 28.02 5.46 1.70
C LYS A 569 26.85 6.41 1.53
N GLY A 570 25.65 5.95 1.81
CA GLY A 570 24.44 6.75 1.81
C GLY A 570 23.16 5.93 1.75
N VAL A 571 22.06 6.66 1.64
CA VAL A 571 20.71 6.12 1.63
C VAL A 571 20.01 6.50 0.34
N ILE A 572 19.41 5.52 -0.35
CA ILE A 572 18.52 5.72 -1.49
C ILE A 572 17.10 5.87 -0.95
N VAL A 573 16.51 7.06 -1.13
CA VAL A 573 15.14 7.41 -0.68
C VAL A 573 14.14 7.56 -1.83
N GLN A 574 14.60 7.55 -3.09
CA GLN A 574 13.80 7.91 -4.25
C GLN A 574 13.06 6.72 -4.87
N PHE A 575 13.23 5.49 -4.38
CA PHE A 575 12.67 4.29 -4.99
C PHE A 575 11.47 3.70 -4.27
N GLY A 576 11.38 3.85 -2.95
CA GLY A 576 10.30 3.31 -2.13
C GLY A 576 9.01 4.15 -2.10
N GLY A 577 8.84 5.08 -3.03
CA GLY A 577 7.67 5.98 -3.07
C GLY A 577 7.82 7.15 -2.10
N GLN A 578 6.67 7.67 -1.61
CA GLN A 578 6.67 8.91 -0.84
C GLN A 578 7.19 8.76 0.59
N THR A 579 6.95 7.62 1.23
CA THR A 579 7.33 7.43 2.63
C THR A 579 8.83 7.63 2.86
N PRO A 580 9.74 6.99 2.09
CA PRO A 580 11.16 7.28 2.18
C PRO A 580 11.54 8.72 1.85
N LEU A 581 10.84 9.35 0.88
CA LEU A 581 11.10 10.75 0.53
C LEU A 581 10.81 11.70 1.70
N ASN A 582 9.75 11.44 2.46
CA ASN A 582 9.40 12.22 3.63
C ASN A 582 10.46 12.13 4.75
N LEU A 583 11.28 11.07 4.74
CA LEU A 583 12.38 10.89 5.70
C LEU A 583 13.67 11.60 5.27
N ALA A 584 13.80 11.97 4.00
CA ALA A 584 15.05 12.44 3.39
C ALA A 584 15.65 13.65 4.12
N ARG A 585 14.83 14.68 4.40
CA ARG A 585 15.28 15.89 5.10
C ARG A 585 15.78 15.58 6.51
N GLY A 586 15.00 14.86 7.32
CA GLY A 586 15.41 14.53 8.68
C GLY A 586 16.66 13.65 8.73
N LEU A 587 16.82 12.71 7.82
CA LEU A 587 18.04 11.90 7.70
C LEU A 587 19.24 12.78 7.30
N LYS A 588 19.09 13.70 6.34
CA LYS A 588 20.14 14.64 5.94
C LYS A 588 20.55 15.57 7.08
N GLU A 589 19.58 16.10 7.83
CA GLU A 589 19.84 16.94 9.01
C GLU A 589 20.58 16.17 10.11
N ALA A 590 20.34 14.88 10.25
CA ALA A 590 21.10 13.97 11.13
C ALA A 590 22.48 13.61 10.58
N GLY A 591 22.88 14.14 9.41
CA GLY A 591 24.18 13.95 8.78
C GLY A 591 24.26 12.72 7.87
N VAL A 592 23.17 11.98 7.67
CA VAL A 592 23.14 10.80 6.78
C VAL A 592 23.28 11.26 5.32
N PRO A 593 24.24 10.73 4.54
CA PRO A 593 24.34 11.03 3.13
C PRO A 593 23.14 10.49 2.35
N ILE A 594 22.46 11.34 1.59
CA ILE A 594 21.38 10.94 0.68
C ILE A 594 21.95 10.77 -0.72
N LEU A 595 21.78 9.58 -1.31
CA LEU A 595 22.24 9.26 -2.66
C LEU A 595 21.15 9.63 -3.68
N GLY A 596 21.59 10.15 -4.82
CA GLY A 596 20.68 10.55 -5.90
C GLY A 596 20.47 12.07 -5.97
N THR A 597 19.29 12.49 -6.37
CA THR A 597 18.90 13.91 -6.47
C THR A 597 18.91 14.57 -5.09
N ALA A 598 19.46 15.78 -5.01
CA ALA A 598 19.52 16.53 -3.76
C ALA A 598 18.15 16.77 -3.14
N VAL A 599 18.06 16.71 -1.81
CA VAL A 599 16.78 16.88 -1.08
C VAL A 599 16.13 18.20 -1.44
N GLU A 600 16.91 19.27 -1.58
CA GLU A 600 16.43 20.61 -1.95
C GLU A 600 15.76 20.62 -3.34
N SER A 601 16.32 19.87 -4.30
CA SER A 601 15.73 19.74 -5.64
C SER A 601 14.44 18.92 -5.64
N ILE A 602 14.37 17.88 -4.81
CA ILE A 602 13.15 17.08 -4.61
C ILE A 602 12.04 17.96 -4.01
N GLU A 603 12.38 18.76 -3.02
CA GLU A 603 11.44 19.68 -2.36
C GLU A 603 11.00 20.81 -3.29
N ALA A 604 11.92 21.41 -4.05
CA ALA A 604 11.61 22.46 -5.03
C ALA A 604 10.65 21.97 -6.14
N ALA A 605 10.74 20.68 -6.53
CA ALA A 605 9.79 20.08 -7.46
C ALA A 605 8.40 19.87 -6.82
N GLY A 606 8.33 19.63 -5.52
CA GLY A 606 7.09 19.45 -4.75
C GLY A 606 6.46 20.76 -4.25
N ASP A 607 7.27 21.80 -4.05
CA ASP A 607 6.82 23.12 -3.61
C ASP A 607 6.27 23.93 -4.78
N ARG A 608 5.01 24.33 -4.69
CA ARG A 608 4.30 24.97 -5.81
C ARG A 608 4.83 26.33 -6.21
N GLU A 609 5.30 27.11 -5.27
CA GLU A 609 5.84 28.46 -5.55
C GLU A 609 7.20 28.35 -6.23
N GLN A 610 8.10 27.53 -5.66
CA GLN A 610 9.41 27.27 -6.26
C GLN A 610 9.30 26.59 -7.62
N PHE A 611 8.34 25.66 -7.78
CA PHE A 611 8.09 24.99 -9.05
C PHE A 611 7.58 25.96 -10.12
N ARG A 612 6.63 26.84 -9.77
CA ARG A 612 6.15 27.89 -10.68
C ARG A 612 7.27 28.82 -11.14
N GLU A 613 8.12 29.28 -10.22
CA GLU A 613 9.29 30.11 -10.54
C GLU A 613 10.28 29.37 -11.45
N LEU A 614 10.47 28.06 -11.21
CA LEU A 614 11.31 27.21 -12.06
C LEU A 614 10.79 27.20 -13.50
N LEU A 615 9.49 26.90 -13.68
CA LEU A 615 8.87 26.84 -15.01
C LEU A 615 8.91 28.18 -15.74
N GLN A 616 8.64 29.30 -15.03
CA GLN A 616 8.76 30.65 -15.59
C GLN A 616 10.17 30.97 -16.08
N ARG A 617 11.19 30.63 -15.30
CA ARG A 617 12.61 30.79 -15.67
C ARG A 617 12.98 29.98 -16.90
N LEU A 618 12.39 28.80 -17.09
CA LEU A 618 12.62 27.94 -18.24
C LEU A 618 11.73 28.28 -19.44
N GLY A 619 10.79 29.21 -19.30
CA GLY A 619 9.82 29.55 -20.34
C GLY A 619 8.83 28.42 -20.65
N LEU A 620 8.60 27.51 -19.69
CA LEU A 620 7.67 26.40 -19.82
C LEU A 620 6.28 26.80 -19.31
N ARG A 621 5.24 26.30 -19.96
CA ARG A 621 3.85 26.58 -19.58
C ARG A 621 3.37 25.62 -18.50
N GLN A 622 2.54 26.12 -17.61
CA GLN A 622 1.73 25.34 -16.68
C GLN A 622 0.28 25.86 -16.72
N PRO A 623 -0.70 25.07 -16.28
CA PRO A 623 -2.06 25.58 -16.12
C PRO A 623 -2.07 26.82 -15.21
N GLU A 624 -2.95 27.78 -15.52
CA GLU A 624 -3.12 28.95 -14.65
C GLU A 624 -3.58 28.49 -13.27
N ASN A 625 -2.99 29.03 -12.21
CA ASN A 625 -3.22 28.55 -10.85
C ASN A 625 -3.19 29.65 -9.80
N GLY A 626 -3.60 29.29 -8.59
CA GLY A 626 -3.51 30.15 -7.42
C GLY A 626 -3.59 29.34 -6.13
N ILE A 627 -3.16 29.98 -5.05
CA ILE A 627 -3.13 29.41 -3.70
C ILE A 627 -4.15 30.15 -2.85
N ALA A 628 -5.13 29.44 -2.27
CA ALA A 628 -6.14 29.96 -1.39
C ALA A 628 -5.95 29.43 0.05
N ARG A 629 -6.12 30.30 1.04
CA ARG A 629 -6.10 29.96 2.47
C ARG A 629 -7.48 29.99 3.10
N ASN A 630 -8.46 30.48 2.37
CA ASN A 630 -9.87 30.57 2.80
C ASN A 630 -10.83 30.53 1.59
N VAL A 631 -12.12 30.40 1.87
CA VAL A 631 -13.17 30.29 0.85
C VAL A 631 -13.24 31.54 -0.04
N SER A 632 -13.03 32.73 0.53
CA SER A 632 -13.10 34.00 -0.22
C SER A 632 -11.98 34.10 -1.26
N GLU A 633 -10.74 33.80 -0.86
CA GLU A 633 -9.59 33.71 -1.76
C GLU A 633 -9.82 32.66 -2.85
N ALA A 634 -10.36 31.48 -2.50
CA ALA A 634 -10.66 30.42 -3.45
C ALA A 634 -11.64 30.88 -4.53
N ARG A 635 -12.71 31.60 -4.15
CA ARG A 635 -13.68 32.16 -5.10
C ARG A 635 -13.04 33.20 -6.03
N GLU A 636 -12.24 34.10 -5.51
CA GLU A 636 -11.57 35.12 -6.29
C GLU A 636 -10.63 34.48 -7.33
N ILE A 637 -9.83 33.50 -6.91
CA ILE A 637 -8.93 32.75 -7.79
C ILE A 637 -9.71 32.02 -8.86
N ALA A 638 -10.75 31.26 -8.48
CA ALA A 638 -11.56 30.47 -9.42
C ALA A 638 -12.29 31.35 -10.45
N ARG A 639 -12.80 32.53 -10.04
CA ARG A 639 -13.39 33.52 -10.97
C ARG A 639 -12.36 34.09 -11.93
N ARG A 640 -11.13 34.38 -11.46
CA ARG A 640 -10.05 34.86 -12.32
C ARG A 640 -9.62 33.84 -13.35
N ILE A 641 -9.42 32.58 -12.93
CA ILE A 641 -8.96 31.47 -13.77
C ILE A 641 -10.09 31.00 -14.72
N GLY A 642 -11.35 31.11 -14.29
CA GLY A 642 -12.53 30.58 -14.99
C GLY A 642 -12.74 29.09 -14.79
N TYR A 643 -14.00 28.69 -14.56
CA TYR A 643 -14.39 27.28 -14.43
C TYR A 643 -14.28 26.51 -15.75
N PRO A 644 -14.10 25.17 -15.73
CA PRO A 644 -13.87 24.34 -14.55
C PRO A 644 -12.47 24.54 -13.98
N VAL A 645 -12.35 24.31 -12.65
CA VAL A 645 -11.08 24.34 -11.92
C VAL A 645 -10.84 23.03 -11.19
N LEU A 646 -9.59 22.64 -11.04
CA LEU A 646 -9.16 21.54 -10.19
C LEU A 646 -8.78 22.10 -8.83
N VAL A 647 -9.41 21.59 -7.77
CA VAL A 647 -9.15 22.01 -6.39
C VAL A 647 -8.47 20.88 -5.64
N ARG A 648 -7.39 21.20 -4.94
CA ARG A 648 -6.62 20.19 -4.18
C ARG A 648 -5.97 20.79 -2.95
N PRO A 649 -5.91 20.05 -1.82
CA PRO A 649 -5.10 20.43 -0.68
C PRO A 649 -3.62 20.39 -1.03
N SER A 650 -2.82 21.27 -0.41
CA SER A 650 -1.36 21.21 -0.52
C SER A 650 -0.82 19.96 0.21
N PHE A 651 0.28 19.39 -0.31
CA PHE A 651 0.98 18.25 0.30
C PHE A 651 0.19 16.94 0.42
N VAL A 652 -0.72 16.66 -0.51
CA VAL A 652 -1.42 15.37 -0.60
C VAL A 652 -0.83 14.49 -1.70
N LEU A 653 -0.91 13.16 -1.48
CA LEU A 653 -0.38 12.13 -2.35
C LEU A 653 -1.48 11.35 -3.05
N GLY A 654 -1.19 10.89 -4.30
CA GLY A 654 -2.12 10.07 -5.08
C GLY A 654 -3.45 10.76 -5.31
N GLY A 655 -3.44 12.09 -5.46
CA GLY A 655 -4.64 12.88 -5.74
C GLY A 655 -5.66 12.93 -4.60
N ARG A 656 -5.28 12.62 -3.36
CA ARG A 656 -6.22 12.59 -2.22
C ARG A 656 -6.96 13.90 -2.09
N ALA A 657 -8.30 13.82 -2.00
CA ALA A 657 -9.20 14.96 -1.89
C ALA A 657 -9.03 15.98 -3.04
N MET A 658 -8.63 15.55 -4.23
CA MET A 658 -8.66 16.37 -5.44
C MET A 658 -10.03 16.27 -6.11
N GLU A 659 -10.59 17.39 -6.54
CA GLU A 659 -11.87 17.40 -7.24
C GLU A 659 -11.92 18.44 -8.35
N ILE A 660 -12.59 18.07 -9.46
CA ILE A 660 -12.89 18.98 -10.56
C ILE A 660 -14.20 19.68 -10.22
N VAL A 661 -14.16 21.01 -10.15
CA VAL A 661 -15.24 21.88 -9.75
C VAL A 661 -15.69 22.71 -10.94
N SER A 662 -16.97 22.58 -11.29
CA SER A 662 -17.52 23.20 -12.50
C SER A 662 -18.18 24.56 -12.26
N ASP A 663 -18.49 24.87 -10.99
CA ASP A 663 -19.18 26.12 -10.60
C ASP A 663 -18.84 26.55 -9.16
N GLU A 664 -19.35 27.72 -8.76
CA GLU A 664 -19.08 28.30 -7.45
C GLU A 664 -19.74 27.54 -6.29
N ASP A 665 -20.90 26.90 -6.53
CA ASP A 665 -21.61 26.13 -5.49
C ASP A 665 -20.85 24.86 -5.15
N GLN A 666 -20.36 24.18 -6.16
CA GLN A 666 -19.47 23.02 -5.98
C GLN A 666 -18.15 23.42 -5.29
N LEU A 667 -17.58 24.61 -5.63
CA LEU A 667 -16.39 25.10 -4.96
C LEU A 667 -16.65 25.34 -3.47
N ASN A 668 -17.78 25.96 -3.12
CA ASN A 668 -18.13 26.22 -1.73
C ASN A 668 -18.32 24.92 -0.93
N TYR A 669 -19.03 23.96 -1.51
CA TYR A 669 -19.23 22.65 -0.91
C TYR A 669 -17.89 21.94 -0.67
N TYR A 670 -17.03 21.91 -1.68
CA TYR A 670 -15.70 21.31 -1.60
C TYR A 670 -14.82 22.01 -0.56
N MET A 671 -14.78 23.34 -0.54
CA MET A 671 -13.95 24.11 0.39
C MET A 671 -14.33 23.83 1.86
N THR A 672 -15.62 23.68 2.15
CA THR A 672 -16.11 23.33 3.49
C THR A 672 -15.60 21.93 3.89
N TRP A 673 -15.72 20.97 2.99
CA TRP A 673 -15.29 19.61 3.22
C TRP A 673 -13.77 19.42 3.22
N ALA A 674 -13.05 20.07 2.29
CA ALA A 674 -11.60 19.94 2.16
C ALA A 674 -10.84 20.61 3.31
N VAL A 675 -11.37 21.70 3.85
CA VAL A 675 -10.84 22.34 5.07
C VAL A 675 -11.00 21.39 6.27
N GLU A 676 -12.10 20.64 6.33
CA GLU A 676 -12.32 19.60 7.36
C GLU A 676 -11.41 18.38 7.16
N ALA A 677 -11.20 17.94 5.93
CA ALA A 677 -10.37 16.77 5.60
C ALA A 677 -8.84 17.03 5.68
N GLY A 678 -8.41 18.26 5.45
CA GLY A 678 -6.99 18.67 5.46
C GLY A 678 -6.45 18.98 6.85
N GLY A 679 -7.29 19.24 7.85
CA GLY A 679 -6.89 19.70 9.17
C GLY A 679 -7.65 19.09 10.31
N THR A 680 -6.94 18.48 11.22
CA THR A 680 -7.45 18.05 12.52
C THR A 680 -7.22 19.14 13.56
N GLY A 681 -8.25 19.90 13.90
CA GLY A 681 -8.23 20.91 14.95
C GLY A 681 -8.34 22.36 14.48
N ALA A 682 -8.79 23.22 15.37
CA ALA A 682 -9.04 24.65 15.12
C ALA A 682 -7.80 25.45 14.61
N GLU A 683 -6.58 24.96 14.86
CA GLU A 683 -5.34 25.58 14.42
C GLU A 683 -4.90 25.16 12.99
N ALA A 684 -5.38 24.01 12.48
CA ALA A 684 -5.05 23.56 11.12
C ALA A 684 -5.84 24.30 10.02
N LYS A 685 -6.81 25.12 10.39
CA LYS A 685 -7.62 25.91 9.44
C LYS A 685 -6.88 27.06 8.79
N THR A 686 -5.72 27.42 9.28
CA THR A 686 -4.96 28.59 8.79
C THR A 686 -3.67 28.25 8.02
N ASP A 687 -3.14 27.03 8.12
CA ASP A 687 -1.79 26.72 7.63
C ASP A 687 -1.70 25.72 6.44
N SER A 688 -2.79 25.11 6.00
CA SER A 688 -2.78 24.21 4.83
C SER A 688 -3.42 24.89 3.63
N PRO A 689 -2.64 25.55 2.75
CA PRO A 689 -3.18 26.22 1.59
C PRO A 689 -3.82 25.22 0.61
N ILE A 690 -4.92 25.65 -0.01
CA ILE A 690 -5.64 24.92 -1.06
C ILE A 690 -5.17 25.48 -2.40
N LEU A 691 -4.85 24.58 -3.32
CA LEU A 691 -4.46 24.91 -4.68
C LEU A 691 -5.67 24.87 -5.60
N ILE A 692 -5.77 25.84 -6.48
CA ILE A 692 -6.79 25.95 -7.50
C ILE A 692 -6.08 26.09 -8.83
N ASP A 693 -6.20 25.09 -9.67
CA ASP A 693 -5.57 25.05 -10.99
C ASP A 693 -6.67 25.11 -12.08
N LYS A 694 -6.38 25.75 -13.22
CA LYS A 694 -7.23 25.67 -14.41
C LYS A 694 -7.32 24.22 -14.87
N PHE A 695 -8.52 23.67 -14.93
CA PHE A 695 -8.71 22.36 -15.51
C PHE A 695 -8.63 22.42 -17.04
N LEU A 696 -7.80 21.56 -17.62
CA LEU A 696 -7.60 21.47 -19.08
C LEU A 696 -8.51 20.37 -19.64
N ASP A 697 -9.79 20.69 -19.80
CA ASP A 697 -10.78 19.74 -20.33
C ASP A 697 -10.39 19.24 -21.73
N ALA A 698 -10.61 17.94 -21.99
CA ALA A 698 -10.27 17.24 -23.25
C ALA A 698 -8.79 17.37 -23.69
N ALA A 699 -7.86 17.61 -22.77
CA ALA A 699 -6.44 17.55 -23.05
C ALA A 699 -5.94 16.09 -23.08
N THR A 700 -4.91 15.80 -23.88
CA THR A 700 -4.19 14.54 -23.87
C THR A 700 -3.10 14.58 -22.82
N GLU A 701 -3.10 13.66 -21.87
CA GLU A 701 -2.01 13.54 -20.90
C GLU A 701 -0.87 12.68 -21.42
N VAL A 702 0.35 13.00 -21.01
CA VAL A 702 1.58 12.29 -21.40
C VAL A 702 2.52 12.20 -20.22
N ASP A 703 2.99 10.99 -19.90
CA ASP A 703 4.09 10.77 -18.97
C ASP A 703 5.42 10.62 -19.75
N VAL A 704 6.48 11.25 -19.23
CA VAL A 704 7.83 11.08 -19.75
C VAL A 704 8.75 10.67 -18.64
N ASP A 705 9.32 9.47 -18.75
CA ASP A 705 10.35 8.98 -17.83
C ASP A 705 11.75 9.21 -18.38
N CYS A 706 12.67 9.64 -17.51
CA CYS A 706 14.09 9.78 -17.86
C CYS A 706 15.01 9.35 -16.72
N VAL A 707 16.26 9.07 -17.07
CA VAL A 707 17.40 8.91 -16.15
C VAL A 707 18.40 10.01 -16.42
N ALA A 708 18.90 10.66 -15.37
CA ALA A 708 19.86 11.75 -15.49
C ALA A 708 21.00 11.60 -14.47
N ASP A 709 22.18 12.14 -14.81
CA ASP A 709 23.40 12.06 -14.00
C ASP A 709 24.01 13.44 -13.68
N TYR A 710 23.19 14.48 -13.59
CA TYR A 710 23.67 15.83 -13.32
C TYR A 710 24.34 15.93 -11.94
N ASP A 711 25.53 16.55 -11.91
CA ASP A 711 26.25 16.87 -10.69
C ASP A 711 25.81 18.22 -10.08
N ALA A 712 26.44 18.59 -8.98
CA ALA A 712 26.16 19.87 -8.29
C ALA A 712 26.45 21.12 -9.17
N ASP A 713 27.35 21.01 -10.14
CA ASP A 713 27.70 22.08 -11.08
C ASP A 713 26.79 22.10 -12.32
N GLY A 714 25.86 21.15 -12.42
CA GLY A 714 24.94 20.96 -13.55
C GLY A 714 25.62 20.36 -14.79
N LYS A 715 26.73 19.66 -14.61
CA LYS A 715 27.39 18.85 -15.66
C LYS A 715 26.75 17.47 -15.64
N GLY A 716 26.56 16.92 -16.82
CA GLY A 716 25.91 15.62 -17.01
C GLY A 716 24.88 15.71 -18.12
N ARG A 717 24.04 14.67 -18.24
CA ARG A 717 22.99 14.58 -19.25
C ARG A 717 21.76 13.83 -18.74
N ALA A 718 20.67 13.92 -19.49
CA ALA A 718 19.47 13.11 -19.28
C ALA A 718 19.20 12.27 -20.54
N VAL A 719 18.80 11.02 -20.32
CA VAL A 719 18.38 10.06 -21.33
C VAL A 719 16.90 9.77 -21.14
N ILE A 720 16.10 9.95 -22.18
CA ILE A 720 14.67 9.65 -22.14
C ILE A 720 14.49 8.12 -22.19
N ALA A 721 13.80 7.60 -21.20
CA ALA A 721 13.48 6.17 -21.09
C ALA A 721 12.24 5.80 -21.91
N GLY A 722 11.24 6.68 -21.93
CA GLY A 722 10.02 6.50 -22.71
C GLY A 722 9.10 7.70 -22.64
N VAL A 723 8.30 7.88 -23.70
CA VAL A 723 7.20 8.85 -23.78
C VAL A 723 5.91 8.03 -23.90
N MET A 724 4.99 8.23 -22.97
CA MET A 724 3.77 7.43 -22.80
C MET A 724 2.54 8.32 -22.98
N GLU A 725 1.73 8.04 -24.00
CA GLU A 725 0.49 8.75 -24.26
C GLU A 725 -0.67 8.07 -23.54
N HIS A 726 -1.43 8.81 -22.74
CA HIS A 726 -2.63 8.31 -22.07
C HIS A 726 -3.78 8.13 -23.04
N ILE A 727 -4.57 7.10 -22.80
CA ILE A 727 -5.75 6.78 -23.62
C ILE A 727 -6.95 7.56 -23.10
N GLU A 728 -7.13 7.67 -21.80
CA GLU A 728 -8.16 8.50 -21.18
C GLU A 728 -7.77 9.97 -21.23
N GLU A 729 -8.80 10.81 -21.25
CA GLU A 729 -8.67 12.28 -21.25
C GLU A 729 -8.13 12.79 -19.92
N ALA A 730 -7.53 13.97 -19.95
CA ALA A 730 -7.07 14.68 -18.74
C ALA A 730 -8.16 14.82 -17.67
N GLY A 731 -7.75 14.64 -16.40
CA GLY A 731 -8.65 14.66 -15.24
C GLY A 731 -8.86 13.28 -14.61
N ILE A 732 -8.31 12.23 -15.21
CA ILE A 732 -8.16 10.91 -14.60
C ILE A 732 -6.71 10.79 -14.14
N HIS A 733 -6.49 10.33 -12.91
CA HIS A 733 -5.13 10.18 -12.38
C HIS A 733 -4.28 9.30 -13.28
N SER A 734 -3.03 9.69 -13.56
CA SER A 734 -2.13 8.98 -14.49
C SER A 734 -1.93 7.49 -14.15
N GLY A 735 -1.97 7.14 -12.86
CA GLY A 735 -1.92 5.76 -12.40
C GLY A 735 -3.15 4.93 -12.75
N ASP A 736 -4.29 5.56 -13.00
CA ASP A 736 -5.57 4.93 -13.33
C ASP A 736 -5.85 4.92 -14.84
N SER A 737 -5.12 5.72 -15.61
CA SER A 737 -5.23 5.76 -17.06
C SER A 737 -4.46 4.62 -17.72
N ALA A 738 -5.02 4.06 -18.80
CA ALA A 738 -4.26 3.27 -19.73
C ALA A 738 -3.28 4.15 -20.49
N CYS A 739 -2.09 3.66 -20.82
CA CYS A 739 -1.16 4.43 -21.64
C CYS A 739 -0.37 3.58 -22.64
N ALA A 740 -0.06 4.15 -23.78
CA ALA A 740 0.64 3.51 -24.88
C ALA A 740 2.09 4.00 -25.01
N LEU A 741 3.01 3.09 -25.24
CA LEU A 741 4.41 3.33 -25.57
C LEU A 741 4.78 2.51 -26.83
N PRO A 742 5.25 3.15 -27.90
CA PRO A 742 5.36 4.61 -28.11
C PRO A 742 3.98 5.30 -28.21
N PRO A 743 3.93 6.63 -28.17
CA PRO A 743 2.71 7.41 -28.42
C PRO A 743 2.02 6.99 -29.72
N HIS A 744 0.68 6.88 -29.68
CA HIS A 744 -0.07 6.35 -30.80
C HIS A 744 -0.77 7.42 -31.67
N SER A 745 -0.94 8.63 -31.14
CA SER A 745 -1.62 9.73 -31.83
C SER A 745 -0.81 11.01 -31.91
N LEU A 746 0.24 11.19 -31.10
CA LEU A 746 1.05 12.38 -31.04
C LEU A 746 1.95 12.52 -32.27
N SER A 747 2.08 13.77 -32.78
CA SER A 747 3.02 14.05 -33.86
C SER A 747 4.48 13.97 -33.38
N PRO A 748 5.43 13.58 -34.26
CA PRO A 748 6.86 13.54 -33.91
C PRO A 748 7.39 14.88 -33.36
N ALA A 749 6.88 16.01 -33.85
CA ALA A 749 7.29 17.33 -33.38
C ALA A 749 6.91 17.57 -31.90
N ILE A 750 5.72 17.15 -31.48
CA ILE A 750 5.28 17.22 -30.08
C ILE A 750 6.13 16.28 -29.22
N VAL A 751 6.40 15.05 -29.67
CA VAL A 751 7.22 14.09 -28.92
C VAL A 751 8.63 14.64 -28.71
N GLU A 752 9.27 15.23 -29.71
CA GLU A 752 10.62 15.82 -29.56
C GLU A 752 10.61 17.05 -28.64
N GLU A 753 9.54 17.85 -28.66
CA GLU A 753 9.42 18.98 -27.75
C GLU A 753 9.23 18.53 -26.29
N LEU A 754 8.44 17.47 -26.04
CA LEU A 754 8.31 16.86 -24.71
C LEU A 754 9.65 16.35 -24.18
N LYS A 755 10.43 15.67 -25.04
CA LYS A 755 11.78 15.19 -24.69
C LYS A 755 12.73 16.35 -24.36
N ARG A 756 12.68 17.44 -25.17
CA ARG A 756 13.48 18.65 -24.94
C ARG A 756 13.16 19.28 -23.57
N GLN A 757 11.88 19.50 -23.28
CA GLN A 757 11.43 20.09 -22.02
C GLN A 757 11.81 19.21 -20.82
N THR A 758 11.68 17.90 -20.94
CA THR A 758 12.08 16.94 -19.88
C THR A 758 13.58 17.04 -19.58
N ARG A 759 14.44 17.13 -20.60
CA ARG A 759 15.90 17.30 -20.41
C ARG A 759 16.23 18.63 -19.73
N GLU A 760 15.54 19.72 -20.06
CA GLU A 760 15.72 21.03 -19.44
C GLU A 760 15.30 21.01 -17.96
N LEU A 761 14.17 20.38 -17.63
CA LEU A 761 13.71 20.21 -16.25
C LEU A 761 14.70 19.36 -15.43
N ALA A 762 15.18 18.24 -16.00
CA ALA A 762 16.17 17.40 -15.34
C ALA A 762 17.47 18.15 -15.04
N ARG A 763 17.93 18.99 -15.98
CA ARG A 763 19.11 19.82 -15.79
C ARG A 763 18.88 20.90 -14.72
N ALA A 764 17.75 21.58 -14.76
CA ALA A 764 17.44 22.68 -13.84
C ALA A 764 17.29 22.19 -12.39
N LEU A 765 16.74 21.00 -12.20
CA LEU A 765 16.61 20.31 -10.91
C LEU A 765 17.88 19.50 -10.53
N ARG A 766 18.88 19.46 -11.40
CA ARG A 766 20.10 18.67 -11.18
C ARG A 766 19.79 17.23 -10.80
N VAL A 767 18.92 16.60 -11.56
CA VAL A 767 18.44 15.25 -11.29
C VAL A 767 19.58 14.25 -11.38
N ARG A 768 19.65 13.37 -10.39
CA ARG A 768 20.57 12.24 -10.35
C ARG A 768 19.80 10.96 -10.05
N GLY A 769 19.59 10.15 -11.07
CA GLY A 769 18.69 9.00 -11.05
C GLY A 769 17.44 9.19 -11.89
N LEU A 770 16.30 8.66 -11.46
CA LEU A 770 15.03 8.73 -12.17
C LEU A 770 14.32 10.07 -12.00
N MET A 771 13.62 10.48 -13.04
CA MET A 771 12.63 11.55 -13.01
C MET A 771 11.46 11.22 -13.96
N ASN A 772 10.25 11.45 -13.50
CA ASN A 772 9.02 11.42 -14.28
C ASN A 772 8.49 12.86 -14.42
N VAL A 773 8.00 13.21 -15.61
CA VAL A 773 7.32 14.46 -15.87
C VAL A 773 5.95 14.16 -16.48
N GLN A 774 4.91 14.78 -15.91
CA GLN A 774 3.55 14.69 -16.43
C GLN A 774 3.20 15.97 -17.19
N TYR A 775 2.70 15.77 -18.40
CA TYR A 775 2.30 16.84 -19.31
C TYR A 775 0.83 16.70 -19.70
N ALA A 776 0.20 17.82 -20.02
CA ALA A 776 -1.06 17.86 -20.74
C ALA A 776 -0.89 18.65 -22.04
N ILE A 777 -1.48 18.14 -23.11
CA ILE A 777 -1.43 18.75 -24.44
C ILE A 777 -2.84 19.19 -24.82
N LYS A 778 -3.02 20.49 -25.08
CA LYS A 778 -4.29 21.05 -25.51
C LYS A 778 -4.07 21.98 -26.71
N ASN A 779 -4.76 21.72 -27.82
CA ASN A 779 -4.65 22.50 -29.06
C ASN A 779 -3.20 22.67 -29.58
N GLY A 780 -2.33 21.67 -29.33
CA GLY A 780 -0.91 21.71 -29.69
C GLY A 780 0.00 22.42 -28.68
N ASP A 781 -0.55 23.05 -27.66
CA ASP A 781 0.21 23.63 -26.55
C ASP A 781 0.50 22.60 -25.48
N ILE A 782 1.76 22.58 -25.01
CA ILE A 782 2.25 21.66 -23.96
C ILE A 782 2.25 22.37 -22.61
N TYR A 783 1.65 21.75 -21.62
CA TYR A 783 1.59 22.23 -20.23
C TYR A 783 2.26 21.22 -19.31
N VAL A 784 3.17 21.66 -18.45
CA VAL A 784 3.76 20.84 -17.39
C VAL A 784 2.75 20.77 -16.23
N ILE A 785 2.36 19.57 -15.83
CA ILE A 785 1.44 19.34 -14.71
C ILE A 785 2.22 19.13 -13.41
N GLU A 786 3.17 18.18 -13.43
CA GLU A 786 4.05 17.95 -12.28
C GLU A 786 5.37 17.28 -12.68
N VAL A 787 6.37 17.43 -11.82
CA VAL A 787 7.69 16.79 -11.97
C VAL A 787 7.99 15.98 -10.72
N ASN A 788 8.33 14.72 -10.91
CA ASN A 788 8.67 13.78 -9.85
C ASN A 788 10.13 13.32 -10.00
N PRO A 789 11.12 13.97 -9.34
CA PRO A 789 12.53 13.55 -9.41
C PRO A 789 12.77 12.30 -8.55
N ARG A 790 12.06 11.23 -8.86
CA ARG A 790 12.06 9.93 -8.17
C ARG A 790 11.52 8.85 -9.11
N ALA A 791 11.54 7.58 -8.65
CA ALA A 791 10.84 6.52 -9.34
C ALA A 791 9.33 6.83 -9.46
N SER A 792 8.76 6.48 -10.58
CA SER A 792 7.33 6.54 -10.88
C SER A 792 6.74 5.14 -10.99
N ARG A 793 5.43 5.05 -11.02
CA ARG A 793 4.74 3.77 -11.28
C ARG A 793 5.00 3.23 -12.68
N THR A 794 5.31 4.10 -13.62
CA THR A 794 5.57 3.73 -15.02
C THR A 794 6.94 3.08 -15.25
N VAL A 795 7.88 3.16 -14.29
CA VAL A 795 9.25 2.63 -14.45
C VAL A 795 9.30 1.13 -14.76
N PRO A 796 8.55 0.23 -14.09
CA PRO A 796 8.52 -1.18 -14.48
C PRO A 796 7.96 -1.40 -15.89
N PHE A 797 6.90 -0.68 -16.24
CA PHE A 797 6.29 -0.74 -17.57
C PHE A 797 7.28 -0.30 -18.65
N VAL A 798 7.89 0.87 -18.50
CA VAL A 798 8.88 1.39 -19.46
C VAL A 798 10.09 0.45 -19.56
N SER A 799 10.55 -0.10 -18.43
CA SER A 799 11.68 -1.02 -18.41
C SER A 799 11.40 -2.29 -19.20
N LYS A 800 10.21 -2.89 -19.03
CA LYS A 800 9.81 -4.11 -19.74
C LYS A 800 9.49 -3.84 -21.21
N ALA A 801 8.83 -2.74 -21.51
CA ALA A 801 8.50 -2.32 -22.87
C ALA A 801 9.76 -2.01 -23.70
N THR A 802 10.79 -1.44 -23.09
CA THR A 802 12.03 -1.07 -23.78
C THR A 802 13.15 -2.10 -23.68
N GLY A 803 13.05 -3.08 -22.76
CA GLY A 803 14.09 -4.07 -22.52
C GLY A 803 15.30 -3.55 -21.73
N VAL A 804 15.19 -2.37 -21.10
CA VAL A 804 16.25 -1.76 -20.29
C VAL A 804 15.82 -1.66 -18.84
N ALA A 805 16.61 -2.18 -17.92
CA ALA A 805 16.35 -2.07 -16.48
C ALA A 805 16.67 -0.66 -15.95
N TRP A 806 15.79 0.32 -16.25
CA TRP A 806 16.03 1.74 -15.94
C TRP A 806 16.25 2.02 -14.46
N ALA A 807 15.57 1.30 -13.58
CA ALA A 807 15.78 1.41 -12.13
C ALA A 807 17.21 0.98 -11.74
N LYS A 808 17.75 -0.06 -12.36
CA LYS A 808 19.12 -0.53 -12.13
C LYS A 808 20.15 0.49 -12.62
N VAL A 809 19.94 1.07 -13.81
CA VAL A 809 20.76 2.17 -14.36
C VAL A 809 20.75 3.36 -13.39
N ALA A 810 19.57 3.78 -12.96
CA ALA A 810 19.44 4.91 -12.05
C ALA A 810 20.09 4.68 -10.69
N ALA A 811 20.00 3.47 -10.13
CA ALA A 811 20.68 3.11 -8.88
C ALA A 811 22.20 3.24 -8.99
N LYS A 812 22.80 2.77 -10.09
CA LYS A 812 24.23 2.93 -10.36
C LYS A 812 24.62 4.41 -10.50
N VAL A 813 23.79 5.22 -11.15
CA VAL A 813 24.00 6.67 -11.24
C VAL A 813 23.94 7.32 -9.87
N MET A 814 22.97 6.95 -9.03
CA MET A 814 22.88 7.46 -7.64
C MET A 814 24.11 7.10 -6.81
N ALA A 815 24.70 5.91 -7.05
CA ALA A 815 25.92 5.46 -6.39
C ALA A 815 27.21 6.15 -6.90
N GLY A 816 27.12 6.96 -7.97
CA GLY A 816 28.21 7.81 -8.43
C GLY A 816 28.70 7.58 -9.85
N MET A 817 28.19 6.56 -10.56
CA MET A 817 28.54 6.31 -11.95
C MET A 817 27.86 7.33 -12.89
N SER A 818 28.50 7.61 -14.02
CA SER A 818 27.90 8.43 -15.07
C SER A 818 27.18 7.55 -16.11
N LEU A 819 26.25 8.15 -16.83
CA LEU A 819 25.57 7.48 -17.96
C LEU A 819 26.54 7.11 -19.08
N ASP A 820 27.66 7.83 -19.21
CA ASP A 820 28.70 7.51 -20.19
C ASP A 820 29.51 6.27 -19.78
N GLU A 821 29.90 6.15 -18.51
CA GLU A 821 30.55 4.94 -17.96
C GLU A 821 29.65 3.70 -18.07
N LEU A 822 28.35 3.89 -17.94
CA LEU A 822 27.34 2.83 -18.09
C LEU A 822 26.99 2.55 -19.56
N HIS A 823 27.57 3.30 -20.50
CA HIS A 823 27.29 3.20 -21.95
C HIS A 823 25.79 3.32 -22.30
N VAL A 824 25.02 4.07 -21.49
CA VAL A 824 23.59 4.25 -21.69
C VAL A 824 23.33 5.32 -22.74
N ARG A 825 22.54 4.97 -23.75
CA ARG A 825 22.11 5.88 -24.83
C ARG A 825 20.60 5.89 -24.94
N GLU A 826 20.06 6.96 -25.48
CA GLU A 826 18.65 7.01 -25.86
C GLU A 826 18.39 5.98 -26.97
N LEU A 827 17.39 5.16 -26.75
CA LEU A 827 17.00 4.14 -27.71
C LEU A 827 15.95 4.71 -28.67
N PRO A 828 15.93 4.25 -29.93
CA PRO A 828 14.82 4.55 -30.84
C PRO A 828 13.52 3.96 -30.27
N ASP A 829 12.39 4.50 -30.68
CA ASP A 829 11.09 3.97 -30.26
C ASP A 829 10.94 2.49 -30.64
N PRO A 830 10.28 1.68 -29.80
CA PRO A 830 10.02 0.28 -30.13
C PRO A 830 9.22 0.12 -31.42
N ARG A 831 9.46 -0.95 -32.18
CA ARG A 831 8.64 -1.31 -33.35
C ARG A 831 7.32 -1.97 -33.00
N HIS A 832 7.14 -2.31 -31.74
CA HIS A 832 5.91 -2.82 -31.14
C HIS A 832 5.26 -1.74 -30.30
N THR A 833 3.98 -1.91 -30.03
CA THR A 833 3.25 -1.08 -29.07
C THR A 833 3.05 -1.86 -27.78
N SER A 834 3.39 -1.24 -26.66
CA SER A 834 3.05 -1.71 -25.32
C SER A 834 1.96 -0.82 -24.74
N VAL A 835 0.94 -1.42 -24.13
CA VAL A 835 -0.14 -0.69 -23.45
C VAL A 835 -0.16 -1.11 -21.99
N LYS A 836 -0.01 -0.14 -21.09
CA LYS A 836 -0.23 -0.30 -19.67
C LYS A 836 -1.73 -0.17 -19.39
N GLU A 837 -2.28 -1.02 -18.54
CA GLU A 837 -3.66 -0.95 -18.06
C GLU A 837 -3.70 -1.03 -16.54
N ALA A 838 -4.59 -0.28 -15.91
CA ALA A 838 -4.75 -0.25 -14.47
C ALA A 838 -5.64 -1.39 -13.96
N VAL A 839 -5.33 -1.90 -12.78
CA VAL A 839 -6.15 -2.92 -12.09
C VAL A 839 -6.85 -2.28 -10.90
N PHE A 840 -8.17 -2.44 -10.80
CA PHE A 840 -9.00 -1.80 -9.80
C PHE A 840 -9.58 -2.82 -8.80
N PRO A 841 -9.67 -2.47 -7.51
CA PRO A 841 -10.22 -3.33 -6.48
C PRO A 841 -11.73 -3.15 -6.27
N PHE A 842 -12.50 -2.70 -7.28
CA PHE A 842 -13.92 -2.38 -7.13
C PHE A 842 -14.78 -3.56 -6.67
N ASN A 843 -14.37 -4.78 -6.99
CA ASN A 843 -15.02 -6.00 -6.53
C ASN A 843 -14.95 -6.21 -5.01
N LYS A 844 -13.97 -5.57 -4.33
CA LYS A 844 -13.83 -5.61 -2.86
C LYS A 844 -14.76 -4.60 -2.15
N PHE A 845 -15.26 -3.61 -2.89
CA PHE A 845 -16.07 -2.49 -2.37
C PHE A 845 -17.41 -2.39 -3.10
N PRO A 846 -18.35 -3.34 -2.84
CA PRO A 846 -19.65 -3.34 -3.51
C PRO A 846 -20.41 -2.04 -3.30
N GLY A 847 -21.08 -1.54 -4.36
CA GLY A 847 -21.90 -0.34 -4.31
C GLY A 847 -21.17 0.99 -4.43
N VAL A 848 -19.85 0.98 -4.55
CA VAL A 848 -19.04 2.19 -4.81
C VAL A 848 -19.17 2.59 -6.28
N ASP A 849 -19.18 3.91 -6.56
CA ASP A 849 -19.14 4.41 -7.94
C ASP A 849 -17.71 4.23 -8.52
N VAL A 850 -17.66 3.62 -9.71
CA VAL A 850 -16.41 3.26 -10.39
C VAL A 850 -15.87 4.35 -11.31
N ILE A 851 -16.47 5.54 -11.31
CA ILE A 851 -15.97 6.68 -12.11
C ILE A 851 -14.56 7.02 -11.65
N LEU A 852 -13.67 7.08 -12.60
CA LEU A 852 -12.31 7.56 -12.39
C LEU A 852 -12.27 9.08 -12.32
N GLY A 853 -11.25 9.60 -11.67
CA GLY A 853 -11.06 11.02 -11.46
C GLY A 853 -9.61 11.36 -11.09
N PRO A 854 -9.35 12.56 -10.59
CA PRO A 854 -8.01 12.98 -10.26
C PRO A 854 -7.42 12.27 -9.03
N GLU A 855 -8.25 11.58 -8.26
CA GLU A 855 -7.82 10.74 -7.15
C GLU A 855 -7.63 9.29 -7.59
N MET A 856 -6.43 8.75 -7.37
CA MET A 856 -6.07 7.40 -7.76
C MET A 856 -6.85 6.32 -7.00
N ARG A 857 -7.28 5.27 -7.71
CA ARG A 857 -8.07 4.13 -7.21
C ARG A 857 -7.51 2.76 -7.55
N SER A 858 -6.53 2.67 -8.46
CA SER A 858 -5.92 1.41 -8.87
C SER A 858 -4.98 0.83 -7.80
N THR A 859 -4.88 -0.49 -7.77
CA THR A 859 -4.00 -1.26 -6.86
C THR A 859 -2.78 -1.83 -7.54
N GLY A 860 -2.74 -1.84 -8.86
CA GLY A 860 -1.65 -2.36 -9.66
C GLY A 860 -1.87 -2.08 -11.13
N GLU A 861 -0.96 -2.60 -11.96
CA GLU A 861 -0.99 -2.43 -13.40
C GLU A 861 -0.53 -3.69 -14.15
N VAL A 862 -0.98 -3.82 -15.38
CA VAL A 862 -0.63 -4.89 -16.29
C VAL A 862 -0.17 -4.32 -17.64
N MET A 863 0.42 -5.13 -18.50
CA MET A 863 0.90 -4.73 -19.82
C MET A 863 0.38 -5.66 -20.92
N GLY A 864 -0.20 -5.07 -21.96
CA GLY A 864 -0.43 -5.72 -23.25
C GLY A 864 0.65 -5.30 -24.24
N ILE A 865 1.10 -6.20 -25.11
CA ILE A 865 2.14 -5.94 -26.10
C ILE A 865 1.80 -6.61 -27.43
N ASP A 866 1.89 -5.86 -28.53
CA ASP A 866 1.72 -6.38 -29.88
C ASP A 866 2.41 -5.46 -30.91
N SER A 867 2.39 -5.88 -32.16
CA SER A 867 2.90 -5.10 -33.31
C SER A 867 2.09 -3.83 -33.60
N ASN A 868 0.86 -3.75 -33.10
CA ASN A 868 -0.04 -2.61 -33.30
C ASN A 868 -0.83 -2.27 -32.06
N PHE A 869 -1.24 -1.01 -31.93
CA PHE A 869 -1.96 -0.47 -30.79
C PHE A 869 -3.30 -1.19 -30.48
N PRO A 870 -4.22 -1.43 -31.44
CA PRO A 870 -5.51 -2.04 -31.12
C PRO A 870 -5.40 -3.42 -30.45
N VAL A 871 -4.50 -4.28 -30.93
CA VAL A 871 -4.29 -5.63 -30.37
C VAL A 871 -3.56 -5.54 -29.04
N ALA A 872 -2.57 -4.65 -28.90
CA ALA A 872 -1.88 -4.41 -27.61
C ALA A 872 -2.87 -3.94 -26.54
N PHE A 873 -3.80 -3.04 -26.89
CA PHE A 873 -4.87 -2.59 -25.99
C PHE A 873 -5.83 -3.73 -25.62
N ALA A 874 -6.25 -4.56 -26.56
CA ALA A 874 -7.08 -5.73 -26.28
C ALA A 874 -6.39 -6.68 -25.28
N LYS A 875 -5.08 -6.93 -25.46
CA LYS A 875 -4.28 -7.75 -24.56
C LYS A 875 -4.16 -7.14 -23.17
N SER A 876 -4.02 -5.81 -23.06
CA SER A 876 -3.96 -5.13 -21.74
C SER A 876 -5.29 -5.26 -21.00
N GLN A 877 -6.43 -5.12 -21.69
CA GLN A 877 -7.76 -5.32 -21.12
C GLN A 877 -7.94 -6.76 -20.59
N ILE A 878 -7.55 -7.77 -21.37
CA ILE A 878 -7.60 -9.18 -20.93
C ILE A 878 -6.71 -9.38 -19.69
N ALA A 879 -5.51 -8.83 -19.68
CA ALA A 879 -4.59 -8.93 -18.56
C ALA A 879 -5.12 -8.24 -17.30
N ALA A 880 -5.90 -7.16 -17.43
CA ALA A 880 -6.60 -6.50 -16.33
C ALA A 880 -7.86 -7.24 -15.85
N GLY A 881 -8.22 -8.36 -16.50
CA GLY A 881 -9.42 -9.14 -16.18
C GLY A 881 -10.70 -8.63 -16.87
N THR A 882 -10.57 -7.70 -17.81
CA THR A 882 -11.66 -7.15 -18.61
C THR A 882 -11.66 -7.81 -19.99
N PHE A 883 -12.63 -8.69 -20.26
CA PHE A 883 -12.74 -9.36 -21.56
C PHE A 883 -13.65 -8.57 -22.49
N LEU A 884 -13.06 -7.87 -23.46
CA LEU A 884 -13.84 -7.17 -24.48
C LEU A 884 -14.62 -8.20 -25.31
N PRO A 885 -15.95 -8.06 -25.43
CA PRO A 885 -16.76 -8.99 -26.20
C PRO A 885 -16.50 -8.80 -27.71
N THR A 886 -16.60 -9.89 -28.46
CA THR A 886 -16.51 -9.86 -29.94
C THR A 886 -17.88 -9.90 -30.61
N LYS A 887 -18.97 -10.09 -29.88
CA LYS A 887 -20.36 -10.11 -30.37
C LYS A 887 -21.33 -9.83 -29.22
N GLY A 888 -22.56 -9.51 -29.53
CA GLY A 888 -23.64 -9.31 -28.55
C GLY A 888 -24.21 -7.90 -28.60
N THR A 889 -24.71 -7.42 -27.49
CA THR A 889 -25.35 -6.10 -27.37
C THR A 889 -24.47 -5.13 -26.60
N VAL A 890 -24.29 -3.93 -27.14
CA VAL A 890 -23.67 -2.81 -26.45
C VAL A 890 -24.71 -1.79 -26.01
N PHE A 891 -24.67 -1.39 -24.74
CA PHE A 891 -25.45 -0.28 -24.23
C PHE A 891 -24.63 1.01 -24.27
N ILE A 892 -25.16 2.03 -24.94
CA ILE A 892 -24.51 3.34 -25.06
C ILE A 892 -25.40 4.43 -24.46
N SER A 893 -24.87 5.09 -23.43
CA SER A 893 -25.52 6.23 -22.75
C SER A 893 -24.47 7.27 -22.39
N VAL A 894 -24.39 8.33 -23.15
CA VAL A 894 -23.37 9.37 -23.01
C VAL A 894 -24.00 10.74 -22.71
N ARG A 895 -23.22 11.62 -22.05
CA ARG A 895 -23.61 13.01 -21.76
C ARG A 895 -23.87 13.76 -23.09
N SER A 896 -24.58 14.89 -23.00
CA SER A 896 -25.08 15.61 -24.18
C SER A 896 -23.94 16.07 -25.11
N GLU A 897 -22.82 16.47 -24.56
CA GLU A 897 -21.64 16.95 -25.30
C GLU A 897 -20.95 15.84 -26.10
N ASP A 898 -21.04 14.60 -25.62
CA ASP A 898 -20.34 13.42 -26.18
C ASP A 898 -21.13 12.71 -27.28
N LYS A 899 -22.41 13.02 -27.47
CA LYS A 899 -23.31 12.30 -28.38
C LYS A 899 -22.83 12.24 -29.83
N GLN A 900 -22.24 13.32 -30.34
CA GLN A 900 -21.66 13.31 -31.68
C GLN A 900 -20.31 12.60 -31.73
N ALA A 901 -19.52 12.75 -30.70
CA ALA A 901 -18.17 12.17 -30.64
C ALA A 901 -18.18 10.65 -30.46
N VAL A 902 -19.26 10.04 -29.92
CA VAL A 902 -19.38 8.57 -29.76
C VAL A 902 -19.76 7.86 -31.08
N VAL A 903 -20.24 8.60 -32.08
CA VAL A 903 -20.72 8.05 -33.37
C VAL A 903 -19.67 7.17 -34.09
N PRO A 904 -18.38 7.55 -34.21
CA PRO A 904 -17.38 6.70 -34.84
C PRO A 904 -17.20 5.35 -34.13
N ALA A 905 -17.13 5.34 -32.81
CA ALA A 905 -17.01 4.11 -32.03
C ALA A 905 -18.27 3.22 -32.18
N ALA A 906 -19.46 3.81 -32.11
CA ALA A 906 -20.72 3.09 -32.30
C ALA A 906 -20.82 2.50 -33.71
N ARG A 907 -20.36 3.21 -34.75
CA ARG A 907 -20.31 2.72 -36.15
C ARG A 907 -19.39 1.50 -36.24
N THR A 908 -18.17 1.58 -35.72
CA THR A 908 -17.23 0.47 -35.71
C THR A 908 -17.81 -0.77 -35.02
N LEU A 909 -18.49 -0.60 -33.88
CA LEU A 909 -19.14 -1.69 -33.16
C LEU A 909 -20.31 -2.29 -33.98
N ALA A 910 -21.13 -1.46 -34.65
CA ALA A 910 -22.19 -1.93 -35.53
C ALA A 910 -21.64 -2.72 -36.74
N GLU A 911 -20.53 -2.26 -37.31
CA GLU A 911 -19.82 -2.97 -38.42
C GLU A 911 -19.25 -4.31 -37.96
N CYS A 912 -18.87 -4.44 -36.68
CA CYS A 912 -18.47 -5.70 -36.04
C CYS A 912 -19.66 -6.61 -35.69
N GLY A 913 -20.91 -6.20 -35.98
CA GLY A 913 -22.09 -7.02 -35.77
C GLY A 913 -22.72 -6.93 -34.40
N PHE A 914 -22.43 -5.86 -33.63
CA PHE A 914 -23.11 -5.62 -32.36
C PHE A 914 -24.48 -5.03 -32.52
N ASP A 915 -25.46 -5.51 -31.75
CA ASP A 915 -26.73 -4.82 -31.51
C ASP A 915 -26.51 -3.61 -30.61
N ILE A 916 -26.99 -2.45 -31.01
CA ILE A 916 -26.85 -1.22 -30.23
C ILE A 916 -28.15 -0.88 -29.53
N ILE A 917 -28.12 -0.72 -28.22
CA ILE A 917 -29.20 -0.15 -27.42
C ILE A 917 -28.73 1.14 -26.75
N ALA A 918 -29.58 2.16 -26.71
CA ALA A 918 -29.17 3.46 -26.20
C ALA A 918 -30.32 4.20 -25.52
N THR A 919 -29.99 5.12 -24.60
CA THR A 919 -30.96 6.06 -24.02
C THR A 919 -31.45 7.04 -25.07
N THR A 920 -32.65 7.61 -24.89
CA THR A 920 -33.41 8.42 -25.90
C THR A 920 -32.51 9.36 -26.71
N GLY A 921 -31.90 10.34 -26.07
CA GLY A 921 -31.13 11.34 -26.81
C GLY A 921 -29.82 10.83 -27.43
N THR A 922 -29.25 9.73 -26.95
CA THR A 922 -28.12 9.06 -27.61
C THR A 922 -28.62 8.25 -28.82
N CYS A 923 -29.74 7.55 -28.67
CA CYS A 923 -30.37 6.77 -29.75
C CYS A 923 -30.74 7.65 -30.93
N GLU A 924 -31.37 8.81 -30.71
CA GLU A 924 -31.71 9.81 -31.75
C GLU A 924 -30.48 10.25 -32.55
N VAL A 925 -29.36 10.57 -31.88
CA VAL A 925 -28.15 10.99 -32.57
C VAL A 925 -27.52 9.84 -33.37
N LEU A 926 -27.49 8.61 -32.83
CA LEU A 926 -26.98 7.46 -33.58
C LEU A 926 -27.81 7.16 -34.82
N GLN A 927 -29.16 7.18 -34.70
CA GLN A 927 -30.05 6.97 -35.83
C GLN A 927 -29.92 8.08 -36.88
N ALA A 928 -29.81 9.35 -36.46
CA ALA A 928 -29.58 10.47 -37.38
C ALA A 928 -28.28 10.34 -38.18
N ASN A 929 -27.28 9.59 -37.65
CA ASN A 929 -26.01 9.29 -38.31
C ASN A 929 -26.03 7.94 -39.03
N GLY A 930 -27.21 7.34 -39.28
CA GLY A 930 -27.37 6.10 -40.06
C GLY A 930 -26.98 4.82 -39.31
N ILE A 931 -26.85 4.86 -37.99
CA ILE A 931 -26.54 3.69 -37.15
C ILE A 931 -27.86 3.13 -36.61
N GLN A 932 -28.10 1.83 -36.84
CA GLN A 932 -29.27 1.16 -36.25
C GLN A 932 -29.07 1.04 -34.73
N ALA A 933 -29.88 1.78 -33.98
CA ALA A 933 -29.88 1.71 -32.52
C ALA A 933 -31.32 1.59 -32.00
N ARG A 934 -31.50 0.77 -30.99
CA ARG A 934 -32.81 0.56 -30.34
C ARG A 934 -32.84 1.36 -29.04
N HIS A 935 -33.97 2.07 -28.84
CA HIS A 935 -34.21 2.82 -27.61
C HIS A 935 -34.41 1.89 -26.43
N ILE A 936 -33.87 2.27 -25.25
CA ILE A 936 -34.10 1.63 -23.95
C ILE A 936 -34.42 2.69 -22.90
N ALA A 937 -35.41 2.40 -22.04
CA ALA A 937 -35.82 3.29 -20.96
C ALA A 937 -34.70 3.43 -19.88
N LYS A 938 -34.58 4.64 -19.30
CA LYS A 938 -33.79 4.86 -18.08
C LYS A 938 -34.47 4.16 -16.87
N LEU A 939 -33.73 4.02 -15.76
CA LEU A 939 -34.25 3.32 -14.56
C LEU A 939 -35.53 3.91 -14.03
N GLN A 940 -35.75 5.24 -14.18
CA GLN A 940 -36.94 5.96 -13.68
C GLN A 940 -38.08 6.06 -14.71
N GLU A 941 -37.83 5.70 -15.98
CA GLU A 941 -38.78 5.88 -17.07
C GLU A 941 -39.72 4.67 -17.27
N GLY A 942 -39.48 3.57 -16.55
CA GLY A 942 -40.34 2.37 -16.63
C GLY A 942 -39.59 1.07 -16.84
N ARG A 943 -40.33 0.01 -17.22
CA ARG A 943 -39.80 -1.33 -17.53
C ARG A 943 -40.32 -1.81 -18.88
N PRO A 944 -39.52 -2.63 -19.63
CA PRO A 944 -38.18 -3.07 -19.35
C PRO A 944 -37.15 -1.94 -19.48
N ASN A 945 -36.18 -1.85 -18.58
CA ASN A 945 -35.06 -0.87 -18.60
C ASN A 945 -33.73 -1.56 -18.57
N ILE A 946 -32.65 -0.77 -18.60
CA ILE A 946 -31.27 -1.30 -18.67
C ILE A 946 -30.94 -2.28 -17.53
N LYS A 947 -31.50 -2.10 -16.33
CA LYS A 947 -31.32 -3.03 -15.20
C LYS A 947 -31.85 -4.43 -15.52
N ASP A 948 -32.99 -4.51 -16.20
CA ASP A 948 -33.60 -5.78 -16.59
C ASP A 948 -32.72 -6.48 -17.65
N PHE A 949 -32.20 -5.73 -18.63
CA PHE A 949 -31.27 -6.26 -19.65
C PHE A 949 -29.96 -6.76 -19.06
N ILE A 950 -29.37 -6.02 -18.12
CA ILE A 950 -28.14 -6.43 -17.40
C ILE A 950 -28.40 -7.73 -16.63
N LYS A 951 -29.48 -7.79 -15.84
CA LYS A 951 -29.83 -8.97 -15.03
C LYS A 951 -30.12 -10.22 -15.86
N ASN A 952 -30.64 -10.03 -17.07
CA ASN A 952 -30.95 -11.13 -18.00
C ASN A 952 -29.76 -11.51 -18.90
N GLY A 953 -28.56 -10.97 -18.66
CA GLY A 953 -27.38 -11.27 -19.47
C GLY A 953 -27.43 -10.78 -20.92
N GLN A 954 -28.31 -9.83 -21.22
CA GLN A 954 -28.58 -9.34 -22.58
C GLN A 954 -27.64 -8.17 -22.99
N VAL A 955 -26.70 -7.76 -22.12
CA VAL A 955 -25.72 -6.69 -22.41
C VAL A 955 -24.34 -7.22 -22.18
N GLN A 956 -23.46 -7.09 -23.18
CA GLN A 956 -22.08 -7.58 -23.12
C GLN A 956 -21.05 -6.44 -22.99
N LEU A 957 -21.41 -5.22 -23.33
CA LEU A 957 -20.54 -4.04 -23.22
C LEU A 957 -21.36 -2.80 -22.84
N ILE A 958 -20.82 -1.96 -21.96
CA ILE A 958 -21.43 -0.69 -21.57
C ILE A 958 -20.46 0.45 -21.91
N ILE A 959 -20.94 1.46 -22.62
CA ILE A 959 -20.27 2.75 -22.83
C ILE A 959 -21.14 3.82 -22.14
N ASN A 960 -20.64 4.37 -21.04
CA ASN A 960 -21.38 5.33 -20.23
C ASN A 960 -20.48 6.49 -19.77
N THR A 961 -20.52 7.61 -20.49
CA THR A 961 -19.85 8.85 -20.04
C THR A 961 -20.73 9.57 -19.02
N PRO A 962 -20.19 9.89 -17.82
CA PRO A 962 -21.02 10.32 -16.70
C PRO A 962 -21.48 11.77 -16.81
N THR A 963 -22.79 12.01 -16.60
CA THR A 963 -23.35 13.35 -16.37
C THR A 963 -23.34 13.69 -14.88
N LYS A 964 -23.58 12.70 -14.02
CA LYS A 964 -23.58 12.83 -12.56
C LYS A 964 -22.74 11.73 -11.91
N LYS A 965 -21.96 12.13 -10.90
CA LYS A 965 -21.18 11.22 -10.06
C LYS A 965 -21.99 10.81 -8.83
N GLY A 966 -21.66 9.66 -8.28
CA GLY A 966 -22.18 9.13 -7.03
C GLY A 966 -23.05 7.89 -7.20
N PRO A 967 -23.00 6.96 -6.23
CA PRO A 967 -23.65 5.64 -6.31
C PRO A 967 -25.18 5.71 -6.28
N GLN A 968 -25.77 6.82 -5.81
CA GLN A 968 -27.21 6.99 -5.73
C GLN A 968 -27.84 7.51 -7.03
N THR A 969 -27.02 7.97 -7.97
CA THR A 969 -27.51 8.38 -9.30
C THR A 969 -27.95 7.18 -10.12
N ASP A 970 -28.83 7.36 -11.11
CA ASP A 970 -29.22 6.28 -12.00
C ASP A 970 -28.02 5.69 -12.76
N GLU A 971 -27.12 6.57 -13.19
CA GLU A 971 -25.87 6.18 -13.84
C GLU A 971 -24.96 5.40 -12.90
N GLY A 972 -24.83 5.85 -11.63
CA GLY A 972 -24.06 5.13 -10.59
C GLY A 972 -24.62 3.74 -10.31
N LYS A 973 -25.94 3.60 -10.26
CA LYS A 973 -26.62 2.28 -10.11
C LYS A 973 -26.35 1.35 -11.29
N ILE A 974 -26.34 1.87 -12.53
CA ILE A 974 -25.99 1.09 -13.72
C ILE A 974 -24.55 0.62 -13.65
N ARG A 975 -23.62 1.51 -13.26
CA ARG A 975 -22.20 1.17 -13.10
C ARG A 975 -21.96 0.13 -12.00
N ALA A 976 -22.63 0.26 -10.87
CA ALA A 976 -22.56 -0.73 -9.80
C ALA A 976 -23.07 -2.12 -10.24
N LEU A 977 -24.14 -2.14 -11.05
CA LEU A 977 -24.64 -3.40 -11.65
C LEU A 977 -23.65 -3.98 -12.66
N ALA A 978 -23.01 -3.15 -13.48
CA ALA A 978 -22.00 -3.62 -14.44
C ALA A 978 -20.84 -4.35 -13.73
N VAL A 979 -20.34 -3.78 -12.61
CA VAL A 979 -19.32 -4.44 -11.79
C VAL A 979 -19.83 -5.75 -11.20
N LEU A 980 -21.04 -5.74 -10.65
CA LEU A 980 -21.64 -6.93 -10.03
C LEU A 980 -21.79 -8.09 -11.03
N TYR A 981 -22.22 -7.78 -12.26
CA TYR A 981 -22.42 -8.75 -13.35
C TYR A 981 -21.19 -8.92 -14.26
N ARG A 982 -20.02 -8.32 -13.88
CA ARG A 982 -18.75 -8.41 -14.61
C ARG A 982 -18.85 -8.01 -16.09
N ILE A 983 -19.69 -7.04 -16.40
CA ILE A 983 -19.83 -6.50 -17.74
C ILE A 983 -18.74 -5.44 -17.98
N PRO A 984 -17.93 -5.56 -19.04
CA PRO A 984 -16.97 -4.52 -19.41
C PRO A 984 -17.66 -3.17 -19.57
N MET A 985 -17.08 -2.15 -18.92
CA MET A 985 -17.65 -0.82 -18.92
C MET A 985 -16.60 0.23 -19.20
N ILE A 986 -16.89 1.15 -20.10
CA ILE A 986 -16.02 2.23 -20.54
C ILE A 986 -16.70 3.55 -20.22
N THR A 987 -15.98 4.44 -19.54
CA THR A 987 -16.53 5.69 -19.02
C THR A 987 -16.00 6.94 -19.74
N THR A 988 -15.12 6.76 -20.76
CA THR A 988 -14.52 7.86 -21.54
C THR A 988 -14.76 7.64 -23.05
N LEU A 989 -14.75 8.73 -23.82
CA LEU A 989 -14.90 8.63 -25.29
C LEU A 989 -13.65 8.07 -25.98
N THR A 990 -12.48 8.48 -25.51
CA THR A 990 -11.19 8.01 -26.03
C THR A 990 -11.02 6.52 -25.78
N GLY A 991 -11.38 6.05 -24.56
CA GLY A 991 -11.43 4.63 -24.22
C GLY A 991 -12.44 3.86 -25.08
N ALA A 992 -13.63 4.43 -25.36
CA ALA A 992 -14.61 3.82 -26.24
C ALA A 992 -14.10 3.66 -27.68
N GLY A 993 -13.37 4.66 -28.18
CA GLY A 993 -12.70 4.60 -29.48
C GLY A 993 -11.61 3.55 -29.55
N ALA A 994 -10.79 3.43 -28.49
CA ALA A 994 -9.74 2.42 -28.37
C ALA A 994 -10.34 0.99 -28.32
N ALA A 995 -11.37 0.78 -27.52
CA ALA A 995 -12.04 -0.51 -27.39
C ALA A 995 -12.75 -0.93 -28.68
N ALA A 996 -13.42 -0.01 -29.40
CA ALA A 996 -14.04 -0.31 -30.69
C ALA A 996 -12.99 -0.76 -31.74
N LYS A 997 -11.84 -0.07 -31.81
CA LYS A 997 -10.72 -0.46 -32.68
C LYS A 997 -10.14 -1.81 -32.28
N ALA A 998 -10.00 -2.06 -30.97
CA ALA A 998 -9.51 -3.34 -30.44
C ALA A 998 -10.44 -4.50 -30.83
N ILE A 999 -11.75 -4.34 -30.65
CA ILE A 999 -12.77 -5.32 -31.04
C ILE A 999 -12.69 -5.59 -32.55
N ALA A 1000 -12.61 -4.55 -33.40
CA ALA A 1000 -12.47 -4.69 -34.83
C ALA A 1000 -11.19 -5.45 -35.24
N ALA A 1001 -10.06 -5.16 -34.54
CA ALA A 1001 -8.81 -5.87 -34.80
C ALA A 1001 -8.89 -7.35 -34.40
N LEU A 1002 -9.55 -7.69 -33.31
CA LEU A 1002 -9.77 -9.08 -32.87
C LEU A 1002 -10.62 -9.86 -33.91
N HIS A 1003 -11.55 -9.20 -34.62
CA HIS A 1003 -12.34 -9.81 -35.66
C HIS A 1003 -11.53 -10.11 -36.95
N THR A 1004 -10.55 -9.25 -37.27
CA THR A 1004 -9.87 -9.28 -38.56
C THR A 1004 -8.51 -9.98 -38.56
N SER A 1005 -7.74 -9.80 -37.51
CA SER A 1005 -6.31 -10.14 -37.48
C SER A 1005 -5.97 -11.32 -36.57
N GLY A 1006 -6.85 -11.68 -35.62
CA GLY A 1006 -6.45 -12.55 -34.52
C GLY A 1006 -5.32 -11.93 -33.69
N TRP A 1007 -4.76 -12.70 -32.76
CA TRP A 1007 -3.64 -12.28 -31.89
C TRP A 1007 -2.73 -13.47 -31.59
N GLU A 1008 -1.46 -13.18 -31.40
CA GLU A 1008 -0.44 -14.17 -31.06
C GLU A 1008 0.14 -13.94 -29.69
N VAL A 1009 0.60 -15.02 -29.05
CA VAL A 1009 1.41 -14.95 -27.83
C VAL A 1009 2.87 -15.16 -28.22
N ARG A 1010 3.73 -14.21 -27.83
CA ARG A 1010 5.19 -14.27 -28.05
C ARG A 1010 5.91 -13.99 -26.74
N PRO A 1011 7.12 -14.55 -26.53
CA PRO A 1011 7.98 -14.18 -25.43
C PRO A 1011 8.28 -12.67 -25.47
N LEU A 1012 8.26 -12.00 -24.31
CA LEU A 1012 8.60 -10.58 -24.20
C LEU A 1012 10.00 -10.28 -24.77
N GLN A 1013 10.93 -11.21 -24.59
CA GLN A 1013 12.31 -11.12 -25.06
C GLN A 1013 12.41 -11.02 -26.59
N ASP A 1014 11.50 -11.66 -27.33
CA ASP A 1014 11.51 -11.63 -28.80
C ASP A 1014 11.17 -10.24 -29.35
N TYR A 1015 10.28 -9.49 -28.67
CA TYR A 1015 9.99 -8.09 -28.99
C TYR A 1015 11.22 -7.19 -28.79
N ASN A 1016 12.02 -7.46 -27.78
CA ASN A 1016 13.22 -6.68 -27.43
C ASN A 1016 14.44 -7.08 -28.29
N LEU A 1017 14.61 -8.36 -28.64
CA LEU A 1017 15.70 -8.85 -29.53
C LEU A 1017 15.61 -8.30 -30.95
N ALA A 1018 14.42 -8.04 -31.45
CA ALA A 1018 14.23 -7.40 -32.77
C ALA A 1018 14.84 -5.98 -32.86
N ARG A 1019 15.15 -5.37 -31.70
CA ARG A 1019 15.80 -4.06 -31.56
C ARG A 1019 17.33 -4.12 -31.66
N GLY A 1020 17.95 -5.22 -31.23
CA GLY A 1020 19.41 -5.37 -31.15
C GLY A 1020 20.11 -5.86 -32.40
N LYS A 1021 19.38 -6.12 -33.52
CA LYS A 1021 19.95 -6.56 -34.79
C LYS A 1021 20.21 -5.43 -35.80
N GLN A 1022 20.29 -4.16 -35.35
CA GLN A 1022 20.71 -3.03 -36.20
C GLN A 1022 22.01 -2.42 -35.70
#